data_13e05b263ba4ade555f51bbb95efe646
#
_entry.id   13e05b263ba4ade555f51bbb95efe646
#
_cell.length_a   1.000
_cell.length_b   1.000
_cell.length_c   1.000
_cell.angle_alpha   90.00
_cell.angle_beta   90.00
_cell.angle_gamma   90.00
#
_symmetry.space_group_name_H-M   'P 1'
#
loop_
_entity.id
_entity.type
_entity.pdbx_description
1 polymer ?
#
loop_
_entity_poly.entity_id
_entity_poly.type
_entity_poly.pdbx_seq_one_letter_code
_entity_poly.pdbx_strand_id
1 'polypeptide(L)'
;MPNNAYNEQSIVILEGLDAVRKRPGMYIGSTDSKGLHYLVWEILDNAIDEALNGYGNEIHITLNKDQSVTIEDHGRGMPVGKHASGVSTLQVIFTVLHAGGKFTSQGGYRNAGGLHGVGASVVNALSQWCKVTVYDGKDVWSMTFEHGDKKISPLKHEGKTNRTGSTVTFLPDFSLFKADRFSFSKICERAQEDAFLLNGLKIVVTDERKEKRQEVYQYEKGLQAFIEEINKDRTAMHDPVNFDGVSNDIRVEGSFQYTDQYQENIFSFTNMVRTHDGGSHETGAKQAFTKVFNEYARKNGFLKEKDKGFDGSDVREGLTLIINLTIPEDYLQFEGQTKEKLGTPEARQATDTVVSENLWYFLEENKEVADALVRKIISAANARQAARKARLDARKGKGKQRTERILSGKLASAQSKDARRKELYLVEGDSAGGSAKQGRDSKYQAILPLRGKVLNTEKAKLDAVEKNEELNTIIHCLGAGVGKEFSAEDSNYHKVIIMTDADDDGAHIQNLLLTFFWRYMRDLIYKGMLYIALPPLYRIVKGKEEYYLYSDDELDQKRKELKSGYTLTRYKGLGEMNANQLWDTTMNPETRTLLCVSIDNAALAERRVSEFMGDRADLRRAWIEDNVEFTLEDDYVQEVD
;
A
#
# COMPACT_ATOMS: atom_id res chain seq x y z
N MET A 1 -15.04 33.59 29.89
CA MET A 1 -15.17 32.52 28.90
C MET A 1 -16.12 33.04 27.83
N PRO A 2 -15.77 33.05 26.55
CA PRO A 2 -16.71 33.45 25.52
C PRO A 2 -17.80 32.40 25.41
N ASN A 3 -19.03 32.86 25.48
CA ASN A 3 -20.24 32.07 25.41
C ASN A 3 -20.40 31.58 23.95
N ASN A 4 -19.79 30.45 23.59
CA ASN A 4 -20.04 29.77 22.31
C ASN A 4 -21.37 29.01 22.42
N ALA A 5 -22.47 29.74 22.32
CA ALA A 5 -23.78 29.14 22.18
C ALA A 5 -23.84 28.44 20.82
N TYR A 6 -23.91 27.11 20.80
CA TYR A 6 -24.24 26.34 19.61
C TYR A 6 -25.69 26.68 19.22
N ASN A 7 -25.84 27.47 18.16
CA ASN A 7 -27.13 27.93 17.63
C ASN A 7 -27.17 27.80 16.11
N GLU A 8 -28.27 28.21 15.48
CA GLU A 8 -28.49 28.11 14.04
C GLU A 8 -27.39 28.82 13.23
N GLN A 9 -26.78 29.88 13.76
CA GLN A 9 -25.69 30.63 13.12
C GLN A 9 -24.35 29.86 13.16
N SER A 10 -24.23 28.83 13.98
CA SER A 10 -23.05 27.95 14.02
C SER A 10 -23.06 26.88 12.92
N ILE A 11 -24.17 26.73 12.22
CA ILE A 11 -24.32 25.77 11.09
C ILE A 11 -23.86 26.48 9.80
N VAL A 12 -22.73 26.00 9.25
CA VAL A 12 -22.15 26.52 8.01
C VAL A 12 -22.39 25.52 6.89
N ILE A 13 -23.03 25.95 5.83
CA ILE A 13 -23.16 25.16 4.59
C ILE A 13 -21.93 25.46 3.72
N LEU A 14 -21.24 24.39 3.33
CA LEU A 14 -20.12 24.47 2.39
C LEU A 14 -20.63 24.00 1.02
N GLU A 15 -20.49 24.84 0.03
CA GLU A 15 -20.94 24.54 -1.34
C GLU A 15 -19.75 24.38 -2.29
N GLY A 16 -19.93 23.54 -3.33
CA GLY A 16 -18.97 23.37 -4.42
C GLY A 16 -17.58 22.97 -3.97
N LEU A 17 -16.56 23.58 -4.58
CA LEU A 17 -15.14 23.24 -4.36
C LEU A 17 -14.60 23.71 -2.99
N ASP A 18 -15.25 24.66 -2.33
CA ASP A 18 -14.84 25.09 -0.99
C ASP A 18 -15.03 23.99 0.05
N ALA A 19 -16.00 23.10 -0.14
CA ALA A 19 -16.19 21.90 0.70
C ALA A 19 -14.98 20.95 0.60
N VAL A 20 -14.45 20.76 -0.61
CA VAL A 20 -13.26 19.92 -0.87
C VAL A 20 -12.02 20.51 -0.19
N ARG A 21 -11.76 21.82 -0.37
CA ARG A 21 -10.61 22.50 0.24
C ARG A 21 -10.64 22.46 1.76
N LYS A 22 -11.83 22.57 2.37
CA LYS A 22 -11.97 22.56 3.83
C LYS A 22 -11.87 21.16 4.45
N ARG A 23 -12.21 20.12 3.71
CA ARG A 23 -12.21 18.71 4.15
C ARG A 23 -11.58 17.79 3.11
N PRO A 24 -10.32 18.00 2.69
CA PRO A 24 -9.70 17.23 1.61
C PRO A 24 -9.67 15.72 1.91
N GLY A 25 -9.45 15.32 3.16
CA GLY A 25 -9.42 13.91 3.56
C GLY A 25 -10.70 13.11 3.24
N MET A 26 -11.85 13.76 3.08
CA MET A 26 -13.09 13.09 2.67
C MET A 26 -13.06 12.64 1.19
N TYR A 27 -12.27 13.31 0.36
CA TYR A 27 -12.20 13.08 -1.09
C TYR A 27 -10.94 12.33 -1.52
N ILE A 28 -9.81 12.56 -0.85
CA ILE A 28 -8.51 11.98 -1.19
C ILE A 28 -7.93 11.07 -0.08
N GLY A 29 -8.74 10.72 0.92
CA GLY A 29 -8.39 9.83 2.03
C GLY A 29 -7.47 10.46 3.09
N SER A 30 -6.41 11.14 2.70
CA SER A 30 -5.46 11.80 3.61
C SER A 30 -4.88 13.07 2.99
N THR A 31 -4.12 13.85 3.78
CA THR A 31 -3.37 15.02 3.29
C THR A 31 -1.84 14.81 3.34
N ASP A 32 -1.39 13.60 3.57
CA ASP A 32 0.01 13.20 3.53
C ASP A 32 0.48 12.91 2.08
N SER A 33 1.62 12.24 1.94
CA SER A 33 2.16 11.84 0.63
C SER A 33 1.18 10.98 -0.18
N LYS A 34 0.36 10.11 0.46
CA LYS A 34 -0.64 9.27 -0.22
C LYS A 34 -1.71 10.15 -0.87
N GLY A 35 -2.29 11.07 -0.09
CA GLY A 35 -3.31 12.00 -0.60
C GLY A 35 -2.79 12.95 -1.66
N LEU A 36 -1.51 13.40 -1.58
CA LEU A 36 -0.90 14.22 -2.62
C LEU A 36 -0.82 13.45 -3.95
N HIS A 37 -0.34 12.20 -3.94
CA HIS A 37 -0.25 11.37 -5.14
C HIS A 37 -1.64 11.01 -5.69
N TYR A 38 -2.67 10.96 -4.85
CA TYR A 38 -4.03 10.68 -5.30
C TYR A 38 -4.53 11.67 -6.35
N LEU A 39 -4.04 12.93 -6.33
CA LEU A 39 -4.33 13.91 -7.38
C LEU A 39 -3.82 13.46 -8.76
N VAL A 40 -2.65 12.81 -8.79
CA VAL A 40 -2.10 12.24 -10.04
C VAL A 40 -2.95 11.05 -10.48
N TRP A 41 -3.34 10.18 -9.54
CA TRP A 41 -4.13 8.99 -9.84
C TRP A 41 -5.48 9.34 -10.45
N GLU A 42 -6.18 10.35 -9.96
CA GLU A 42 -7.47 10.77 -10.49
C GLU A 42 -7.42 11.24 -11.96
N ILE A 43 -6.34 11.91 -12.37
CA ILE A 43 -6.17 12.31 -13.77
C ILE A 43 -5.65 11.15 -14.62
N LEU A 44 -4.73 10.33 -14.07
CA LEU A 44 -4.23 9.13 -14.74
C LEU A 44 -5.35 8.11 -14.99
N ASP A 45 -6.20 7.85 -14.00
CA ASP A 45 -7.34 6.93 -14.14
C ASP A 45 -8.31 7.39 -15.25
N ASN A 46 -8.47 8.71 -15.45
CA ASN A 46 -9.28 9.21 -16.58
C ASN A 46 -8.62 8.91 -17.93
N ALA A 47 -7.32 9.00 -18.04
CA ALA A 47 -6.57 8.64 -19.24
C ALA A 47 -6.60 7.12 -19.51
N ILE A 48 -6.50 6.31 -18.45
CA ILE A 48 -6.62 4.85 -18.50
C ILE A 48 -8.05 4.45 -18.93
N ASP A 49 -9.09 5.12 -18.43
CA ASP A 49 -10.48 4.85 -18.83
C ASP A 49 -10.70 5.08 -20.34
N GLU A 50 -10.04 6.06 -20.96
CA GLU A 50 -10.05 6.23 -22.42
C GLU A 50 -9.40 5.02 -23.10
N ALA A 51 -8.20 4.62 -22.65
CA ALA A 51 -7.47 3.49 -23.22
C ALA A 51 -8.22 2.15 -23.03
N LEU A 52 -8.85 1.93 -21.86
CA LEU A 52 -9.67 0.74 -21.57
C LEU A 52 -10.88 0.62 -22.51
N ASN A 53 -11.42 1.75 -22.97
CA ASN A 53 -12.51 1.78 -23.91
C ASN A 53 -12.03 1.82 -25.40
N GLY A 54 -10.74 1.60 -25.63
CA GLY A 54 -10.15 1.49 -26.96
C GLY A 54 -9.77 2.82 -27.62
N TYR A 55 -9.69 3.91 -26.84
CA TYR A 55 -9.35 5.23 -27.33
C TYR A 55 -7.97 5.66 -26.83
N GLY A 56 -6.97 5.53 -27.72
CA GLY A 56 -5.58 5.80 -27.39
C GLY A 56 -4.91 4.64 -26.66
N ASN A 57 -3.58 4.63 -26.71
CA ASN A 57 -2.76 3.59 -26.08
C ASN A 57 -1.44 4.15 -25.55
N GLU A 58 -1.34 5.48 -25.41
CA GLU A 58 -0.14 6.14 -24.93
C GLU A 58 -0.52 7.25 -23.94
N ILE A 59 0.15 7.26 -22.76
CA ILE A 59 -0.03 8.22 -21.69
C ILE A 59 1.36 8.76 -21.30
N HIS A 60 1.48 10.08 -21.14
CA HIS A 60 2.71 10.72 -20.65
C HIS A 60 2.44 11.41 -19.33
N ILE A 61 3.28 11.15 -18.33
CA ILE A 61 3.27 11.78 -17.01
C ILE A 61 4.58 12.56 -16.86
N THR A 62 4.51 13.86 -16.65
CA THR A 62 5.69 14.70 -16.46
C THR A 62 5.65 15.44 -15.14
N LEU A 63 6.68 15.25 -14.32
CA LEU A 63 6.96 16.06 -13.15
C LEU A 63 7.77 17.28 -13.58
N ASN A 64 7.13 18.45 -13.59
CA ASN A 64 7.73 19.69 -14.11
C ASN A 64 8.66 20.35 -13.08
N LYS A 65 9.54 21.23 -13.56
CA LYS A 65 10.52 21.98 -12.73
C LYS A 65 9.89 22.82 -11.62
N ASP A 66 8.69 23.32 -11.83
CA ASP A 66 7.92 24.12 -10.88
C ASP A 66 7.09 23.30 -9.89
N GLN A 67 7.31 21.98 -9.82
CA GLN A 67 6.55 21.03 -9.01
C GLN A 67 5.12 20.76 -9.51
N SER A 68 4.72 21.31 -10.65
CA SER A 68 3.46 20.91 -11.30
C SER A 68 3.59 19.53 -11.93
N VAL A 69 2.45 18.87 -12.17
CA VAL A 69 2.38 17.60 -12.88
C VAL A 69 1.57 17.77 -14.14
N THR A 70 2.06 17.23 -15.24
CA THR A 70 1.37 17.16 -16.52
C THR A 70 1.04 15.71 -16.82
N ILE A 71 -0.22 15.43 -17.14
CA ILE A 71 -0.68 14.15 -17.64
C ILE A 71 -1.31 14.38 -19.01
N GLU A 72 -0.84 13.64 -19.98
CA GLU A 72 -1.24 13.73 -21.38
C GLU A 72 -1.71 12.37 -21.86
N ASP A 73 -2.90 12.32 -22.45
CA ASP A 73 -3.47 11.15 -23.12
C ASP A 73 -3.67 11.38 -24.61
N HIS A 74 -3.80 10.29 -25.34
CA HIS A 74 -4.13 10.26 -26.77
C HIS A 74 -5.53 9.69 -27.02
N GLY A 75 -6.45 9.89 -26.08
CA GLY A 75 -7.84 9.48 -26.17
C GLY A 75 -8.69 10.34 -27.12
N ARG A 76 -9.99 10.37 -26.91
CA ARG A 76 -10.94 11.18 -27.72
C ARG A 76 -10.82 12.68 -27.48
N GLY A 77 -10.27 13.08 -26.32
CA GLY A 77 -10.33 14.43 -25.82
C GLY A 77 -11.66 14.74 -25.08
N MET A 78 -11.58 15.63 -24.11
CA MET A 78 -12.75 16.05 -23.33
C MET A 78 -13.66 16.92 -24.19
N PRO A 79 -15.01 16.86 -23.99
CA PRO A 79 -15.93 17.71 -24.75
C PRO A 79 -15.76 19.20 -24.39
N VAL A 80 -15.63 20.07 -25.41
CA VAL A 80 -15.40 21.51 -25.25
C VAL A 80 -16.64 22.38 -25.51
N GLY A 81 -17.73 21.78 -25.99
CA GLY A 81 -18.96 22.49 -26.31
C GLY A 81 -19.64 23.15 -25.10
N LYS A 82 -20.74 23.90 -25.35
CA LYS A 82 -21.58 24.43 -24.30
C LYS A 82 -22.41 23.33 -23.65
N HIS A 83 -22.36 23.25 -22.34
CA HIS A 83 -23.26 22.43 -21.55
C HIS A 83 -24.66 23.06 -21.42
N ALA A 84 -25.68 22.27 -21.06
CA ALA A 84 -27.06 22.75 -20.86
C ALA A 84 -27.18 23.87 -19.80
N SER A 85 -26.21 23.95 -18.86
CA SER A 85 -26.10 25.03 -17.89
C SER A 85 -25.62 26.37 -18.46
N GLY A 86 -25.28 26.43 -19.76
CA GLY A 86 -24.86 27.66 -20.45
C GLY A 86 -23.36 27.96 -20.40
N VAL A 87 -22.58 27.20 -19.60
CA VAL A 87 -21.11 27.31 -19.53
C VAL A 87 -20.41 26.23 -20.38
N SER A 88 -19.08 26.33 -20.52
CA SER A 88 -18.30 25.28 -21.20
C SER A 88 -18.38 23.96 -20.45
N THR A 89 -18.43 22.83 -21.19
CA THR A 89 -18.40 21.49 -20.59
C THR A 89 -17.12 21.26 -19.78
N LEU A 90 -15.96 21.79 -20.22
CA LEU A 90 -14.74 21.75 -19.44
C LEU A 90 -14.88 22.43 -18.08
N GLN A 91 -15.56 23.60 -18.03
CA GLN A 91 -15.84 24.26 -16.76
C GLN A 91 -16.68 23.38 -15.85
N VAL A 92 -17.71 22.72 -16.38
CA VAL A 92 -18.54 21.80 -15.58
C VAL A 92 -17.71 20.64 -15.02
N ILE A 93 -16.87 20.00 -15.84
CA ILE A 93 -16.04 18.85 -15.43
C ILE A 93 -15.08 19.22 -14.29
N PHE A 94 -14.50 20.41 -14.34
CA PHE A 94 -13.46 20.82 -13.38
C PHE A 94 -13.99 21.65 -12.19
N THR A 95 -15.26 22.09 -12.19
CA THR A 95 -15.79 22.93 -11.09
C THR A 95 -17.04 22.38 -10.42
N VAL A 96 -17.73 21.41 -11.02
CA VAL A 96 -18.95 20.83 -10.47
C VAL A 96 -18.67 19.42 -9.96
N LEU A 97 -18.95 19.18 -8.68
CA LEU A 97 -18.89 17.83 -8.10
C LEU A 97 -20.03 16.97 -8.67
N HIS A 98 -19.77 15.69 -8.85
CA HIS A 98 -20.72 14.73 -9.41
C HIS A 98 -21.16 15.09 -10.84
N ALA A 99 -20.23 15.61 -11.65
CA ALA A 99 -20.41 15.88 -13.06
C ALA A 99 -19.45 15.02 -13.90
N GLY A 100 -19.96 14.27 -14.86
CA GLY A 100 -19.14 13.42 -15.73
C GLY A 100 -19.95 12.69 -16.78
N GLY A 101 -19.29 12.33 -17.88
CA GLY A 101 -19.90 11.55 -18.98
C GLY A 101 -20.04 10.06 -18.71
N LYS A 102 -19.59 9.60 -17.54
CA LYS A 102 -19.60 8.18 -17.14
C LYS A 102 -20.90 7.75 -16.43
N PHE A 103 -21.80 8.68 -16.09
CA PHE A 103 -23.06 8.38 -15.40
C PHE A 103 -24.20 7.88 -16.31
N THR A 104 -23.98 7.81 -17.60
CA THR A 104 -25.02 7.35 -18.55
C THR A 104 -24.40 6.48 -19.62
N SER A 105 -25.12 5.43 -20.03
CA SER A 105 -24.74 4.58 -21.16
C SER A 105 -24.57 5.35 -22.49
N GLN A 106 -25.12 6.56 -22.57
CA GLN A 106 -24.94 7.46 -23.72
C GLN A 106 -23.56 8.17 -23.72
N GLY A 107 -22.83 8.18 -22.62
CA GLY A 107 -21.50 8.79 -22.51
C GLY A 107 -20.39 8.05 -23.25
N GLY A 108 -20.67 6.86 -23.80
CA GLY A 108 -19.73 6.08 -24.60
C GLY A 108 -18.69 5.32 -23.79
N TYR A 109 -18.83 5.24 -22.46
CA TYR A 109 -18.05 4.38 -21.58
C TYR A 109 -18.87 3.15 -21.23
N ARG A 110 -18.35 1.96 -21.53
CA ARG A 110 -18.95 0.69 -21.07
C ARG A 110 -18.36 0.26 -19.73
N ASN A 111 -17.09 0.57 -19.53
CA ASN A 111 -16.32 0.18 -18.35
C ASN A 111 -15.47 1.38 -17.93
N ALA A 112 -15.54 1.75 -16.67
CA ALA A 112 -14.73 2.83 -16.13
C ALA A 112 -14.35 2.54 -14.68
N GLY A 113 -13.14 2.96 -14.29
CA GLY A 113 -12.69 2.97 -12.90
C GLY A 113 -13.22 4.20 -12.14
N GLY A 114 -13.38 5.33 -12.83
CA GLY A 114 -13.85 6.59 -12.28
C GLY A 114 -15.36 6.70 -12.20
N LEU A 115 -15.97 6.35 -11.04
CA LEU A 115 -17.43 6.25 -10.88
C LEU A 115 -18.11 7.48 -10.26
N HIS A 116 -17.39 8.30 -9.52
CA HIS A 116 -18.01 9.31 -8.66
C HIS A 116 -18.16 10.69 -9.33
N GLY A 117 -17.54 10.89 -10.50
CA GLY A 117 -17.57 12.18 -11.22
C GLY A 117 -17.00 13.35 -10.42
N VAL A 118 -16.03 13.09 -9.54
CA VAL A 118 -15.43 14.11 -8.68
C VAL A 118 -13.94 14.29 -8.90
N GLY A 119 -13.23 13.35 -9.54
CA GLY A 119 -11.77 13.34 -9.62
C GLY A 119 -11.18 14.62 -10.17
N ALA A 120 -11.58 15.04 -11.37
CA ALA A 120 -11.07 16.26 -12.00
C ALA A 120 -11.38 17.52 -11.19
N SER A 121 -12.59 17.64 -10.64
CA SER A 121 -13.00 18.78 -9.80
C SER A 121 -12.27 18.81 -8.45
N VAL A 122 -11.95 17.65 -7.86
CA VAL A 122 -11.15 17.54 -6.64
C VAL A 122 -9.69 17.96 -6.90
N VAL A 123 -9.09 17.50 -8.01
CA VAL A 123 -7.73 17.92 -8.40
C VAL A 123 -7.68 19.43 -8.59
N ASN A 124 -8.64 20.01 -9.30
CA ASN A 124 -8.72 21.46 -9.47
C ASN A 124 -8.91 22.17 -8.12
N ALA A 125 -9.83 21.70 -7.28
CA ALA A 125 -10.10 22.30 -5.96
C ALA A 125 -8.85 22.37 -5.06
N LEU A 126 -8.00 21.33 -5.10
CA LEU A 126 -6.81 21.19 -4.26
C LEU A 126 -5.53 21.73 -4.92
N SER A 127 -5.66 22.39 -6.07
CA SER A 127 -4.55 23.00 -6.80
C SER A 127 -4.52 24.53 -6.64
N GLN A 128 -3.32 25.12 -6.73
CA GLN A 128 -3.14 26.55 -6.90
C GLN A 128 -3.65 26.97 -8.27
N TRP A 129 -3.32 26.19 -9.28
CA TRP A 129 -3.85 26.33 -10.62
C TRP A 129 -3.93 24.99 -11.32
N CYS A 130 -4.88 24.86 -12.25
CA CYS A 130 -5.06 23.73 -13.12
C CYS A 130 -5.30 24.23 -14.55
N LYS A 131 -4.53 23.73 -15.52
CA LYS A 131 -4.67 24.03 -16.94
C LYS A 131 -5.07 22.76 -17.68
N VAL A 132 -6.09 22.88 -18.49
CA VAL A 132 -6.59 21.81 -19.35
C VAL A 132 -6.43 22.22 -20.80
N THR A 133 -5.83 21.35 -21.62
CA THR A 133 -5.74 21.52 -23.07
C THR A 133 -6.38 20.30 -23.71
N VAL A 134 -7.24 20.51 -24.67
CA VAL A 134 -7.98 19.47 -25.39
C VAL A 134 -7.65 19.55 -26.87
N TYR A 135 -7.41 18.40 -27.45
CA TYR A 135 -7.16 18.19 -28.88
C TYR A 135 -8.34 17.36 -29.43
N ASP A 136 -9.19 17.96 -30.26
CA ASP A 136 -10.41 17.31 -30.75
C ASP A 136 -10.28 16.72 -32.18
N GLY A 137 -9.03 16.65 -32.68
CA GLY A 137 -8.73 16.18 -34.04
C GLY A 137 -8.86 17.27 -35.13
N LYS A 138 -9.25 18.49 -34.75
CA LYS A 138 -9.37 19.64 -35.63
C LYS A 138 -8.77 20.90 -35.01
N ASP A 139 -9.11 21.14 -33.76
CA ASP A 139 -8.78 22.35 -33.03
C ASP A 139 -8.15 22.03 -31.66
N VAL A 140 -7.35 22.98 -31.16
CA VAL A 140 -6.79 22.93 -29.82
C VAL A 140 -7.51 23.96 -28.95
N TRP A 141 -8.01 23.50 -27.82
CA TRP A 141 -8.74 24.32 -26.86
C TRP A 141 -8.05 24.31 -25.50
N SER A 142 -8.04 25.43 -24.82
CA SER A 142 -7.49 25.47 -23.45
C SER A 142 -8.38 26.26 -22.49
N MET A 143 -8.29 25.89 -21.21
CA MET A 143 -8.92 26.56 -20.09
C MET A 143 -8.03 26.45 -18.85
N THR A 144 -7.97 27.50 -18.06
CA THR A 144 -7.17 27.53 -16.82
C THR A 144 -8.06 27.92 -15.65
N PHE A 145 -7.84 27.27 -14.52
CA PHE A 145 -8.53 27.46 -13.25
C PHE A 145 -7.49 27.85 -12.20
N GLU A 146 -7.79 28.81 -11.34
CA GLU A 146 -6.95 29.20 -10.22
C GLU A 146 -7.73 29.04 -8.92
N HIS A 147 -7.10 28.38 -7.92
CA HIS A 147 -7.69 28.08 -6.61
C HIS A 147 -9.10 27.48 -6.71
N GLY A 148 -9.24 26.45 -7.55
CA GLY A 148 -10.52 25.83 -7.87
C GLY A 148 -11.34 26.67 -8.85
N ASP A 149 -12.39 27.30 -8.37
CA ASP A 149 -13.33 28.11 -9.16
C ASP A 149 -13.20 29.62 -8.90
N LYS A 150 -12.19 30.06 -8.14
CA LYS A 150 -12.08 31.50 -7.77
C LYS A 150 -11.74 32.36 -8.97
N LYS A 151 -11.00 31.81 -9.94
CA LYS A 151 -10.74 32.47 -11.22
C LYS A 151 -10.71 31.45 -12.33
N ILE A 152 -11.52 31.64 -13.34
CA ILE A 152 -11.67 30.75 -14.48
C ILE A 152 -11.42 31.55 -15.75
N SER A 153 -10.49 31.09 -16.60
CA SER A 153 -10.27 31.70 -17.90
C SER A 153 -11.43 31.38 -18.84
N PRO A 154 -11.71 32.22 -19.83
CA PRO A 154 -12.58 31.81 -20.93
C PRO A 154 -11.97 30.61 -21.67
N LEU A 155 -12.81 29.79 -22.30
CA LEU A 155 -12.36 28.76 -23.22
C LEU A 155 -11.65 29.43 -24.42
N LYS A 156 -10.39 29.07 -24.63
CA LYS A 156 -9.52 29.70 -25.62
C LYS A 156 -9.22 28.71 -26.74
N HIS A 157 -9.36 29.16 -27.97
CA HIS A 157 -8.92 28.45 -29.16
C HIS A 157 -7.44 28.75 -29.39
N GLU A 158 -6.59 27.70 -29.36
CA GLU A 158 -5.13 27.86 -29.44
C GLU A 158 -4.59 27.58 -30.86
N GLY A 159 -5.38 26.94 -31.74
CA GLY A 159 -4.98 26.64 -33.10
C GLY A 159 -5.57 25.37 -33.67
N LYS A 160 -5.03 24.89 -34.79
CA LYS A 160 -5.44 23.67 -35.48
C LYS A 160 -4.57 22.47 -35.09
N THR A 161 -5.17 21.28 -35.11
CA THR A 161 -4.46 20.02 -34.82
C THR A 161 -5.10 18.85 -35.58
N ASN A 162 -4.31 17.81 -35.84
CA ASN A 162 -4.81 16.50 -36.29
C ASN A 162 -4.78 15.46 -35.15
N ARG A 163 -4.31 15.86 -33.98
CA ARG A 163 -4.20 15.01 -32.79
C ARG A 163 -5.50 15.03 -32.01
N THR A 164 -5.82 13.91 -31.36
CA THR A 164 -6.87 13.81 -30.33
C THR A 164 -6.24 13.57 -28.95
N GLY A 165 -6.99 13.84 -27.89
CA GLY A 165 -6.59 13.59 -26.50
C GLY A 165 -6.73 14.81 -25.61
N SER A 166 -6.29 14.67 -24.36
CA SER A 166 -6.29 15.75 -23.40
C SER A 166 -4.92 15.86 -22.70
N THR A 167 -4.59 17.07 -22.28
CA THR A 167 -3.46 17.35 -21.41
C THR A 167 -3.94 18.12 -20.22
N VAL A 168 -3.74 17.60 -19.02
CA VAL A 168 -4.06 18.25 -17.74
C VAL A 168 -2.76 18.53 -17.01
N THR A 169 -2.51 19.80 -16.72
CA THR A 169 -1.36 20.25 -15.91
C THR A 169 -1.89 20.93 -14.67
N PHE A 170 -1.41 20.54 -13.49
CA PHE A 170 -1.84 21.15 -12.24
C PHE A 170 -0.68 21.33 -11.26
N LEU A 171 -0.74 22.40 -10.48
CA LEU A 171 0.16 22.66 -9.36
C LEU A 171 -0.63 22.52 -8.06
N PRO A 172 -0.36 21.50 -7.22
CA PRO A 172 -1.03 21.37 -5.94
C PRO A 172 -0.89 22.59 -5.05
N ASP A 173 -1.90 22.87 -4.27
CA ASP A 173 -1.79 23.84 -3.18
C ASP A 173 -1.14 23.14 -1.97
N PHE A 174 0.19 23.13 -1.94
CA PHE A 174 0.97 22.44 -0.92
C PHE A 174 0.67 22.91 0.52
N SER A 175 0.02 24.07 0.69
CA SER A 175 -0.43 24.52 2.02
C SER A 175 -1.53 23.62 2.62
N LEU A 176 -2.22 22.83 1.78
CA LEU A 176 -3.26 21.87 2.19
C LEU A 176 -2.70 20.49 2.51
N PHE A 177 -1.44 20.23 2.17
CA PHE A 177 -0.79 18.92 2.30
C PHE A 177 0.35 18.99 3.32
N LYS A 178 0.62 17.84 3.94
CA LYS A 178 1.80 17.63 4.78
C LYS A 178 3.07 17.30 3.97
N ALA A 179 2.89 16.79 2.75
CA ALA A 179 3.96 16.52 1.81
C ALA A 179 4.15 17.71 0.86
N ASP A 180 5.39 18.00 0.49
CA ASP A 180 5.80 19.16 -0.32
C ASP A 180 6.24 18.80 -1.75
N ARG A 181 6.26 17.50 -2.09
CA ARG A 181 6.74 17.02 -3.40
C ARG A 181 6.17 15.66 -3.77
N PHE A 182 6.12 15.40 -5.07
CA PHE A 182 5.81 14.10 -5.62
C PHE A 182 7.03 13.18 -5.63
N SER A 183 6.80 11.88 -5.38
CA SER A 183 7.80 10.83 -5.53
C SER A 183 7.77 10.28 -6.96
N PHE A 184 8.91 10.36 -7.66
CA PHE A 184 9.04 9.80 -9.00
C PHE A 184 8.86 8.28 -8.99
N SER A 185 9.49 7.58 -8.02
CA SER A 185 9.37 6.12 -7.90
C SER A 185 7.92 5.66 -7.72
N LYS A 186 7.13 6.33 -6.87
CA LYS A 186 5.71 5.97 -6.68
C LYS A 186 4.89 6.14 -7.97
N ILE A 187 5.19 7.16 -8.76
CA ILE A 187 4.52 7.35 -10.05
C ILE A 187 4.94 6.28 -11.05
N CYS A 188 6.24 5.94 -11.11
CA CYS A 188 6.75 4.85 -11.93
C CYS A 188 6.14 3.50 -11.56
N GLU A 189 6.04 3.19 -10.27
CA GLU A 189 5.42 1.97 -9.76
C GLU A 189 3.96 1.83 -10.21
N ARG A 190 3.18 2.90 -10.06
CA ARG A 190 1.77 2.91 -10.50
C ARG A 190 1.68 2.79 -12.03
N ALA A 191 2.49 3.53 -12.76
CA ALA A 191 2.52 3.48 -14.23
C ALA A 191 2.89 2.08 -14.75
N GLN A 192 3.83 1.40 -14.09
CA GLN A 192 4.23 0.03 -14.42
C GLN A 192 3.08 -0.95 -14.16
N GLU A 193 2.38 -0.84 -13.01
CA GLU A 193 1.23 -1.67 -12.67
C GLU A 193 0.11 -1.51 -13.70
N ASP A 194 -0.24 -0.28 -14.06
CA ASP A 194 -1.28 0.01 -15.04
C ASP A 194 -0.91 -0.50 -16.45
N ALA A 195 0.37 -0.40 -16.86
CA ALA A 195 0.85 -0.93 -18.13
C ALA A 195 0.82 -2.47 -18.18
N PHE A 196 0.97 -3.18 -17.06
CA PHE A 196 0.76 -4.63 -16.99
C PHE A 196 -0.72 -5.02 -17.12
N LEU A 197 -1.61 -4.22 -16.55
CA LEU A 197 -3.04 -4.52 -16.52
C LEU A 197 -3.70 -4.32 -17.89
N LEU A 198 -3.29 -3.32 -18.64
CA LEU A 198 -3.85 -3.02 -19.97
C LEU A 198 -2.82 -3.31 -21.07
N ASN A 199 -3.02 -4.46 -21.69
CA ASN A 199 -2.11 -4.95 -22.72
C ASN A 199 -1.89 -3.93 -23.86
N GLY A 200 -0.63 -3.63 -24.17
CA GLY A 200 -0.24 -2.69 -25.22
C GLY A 200 -0.31 -1.21 -24.83
N LEU A 201 -0.79 -0.86 -23.63
CA LEU A 201 -0.72 0.50 -23.10
C LEU A 201 0.72 0.90 -22.85
N LYS A 202 1.14 2.02 -23.42
CA LYS A 202 2.45 2.64 -23.20
C LYS A 202 2.31 3.81 -22.25
N ILE A 203 3.02 3.76 -21.12
CA ILE A 203 3.08 4.87 -20.17
C ILE A 203 4.53 5.36 -20.08
N VAL A 204 4.71 6.66 -20.28
CA VAL A 204 6.01 7.33 -20.22
C VAL A 204 6.00 8.27 -19.00
N VAL A 205 6.92 8.07 -18.08
CA VAL A 205 7.08 8.91 -16.89
C VAL A 205 8.37 9.70 -17.00
N THR A 206 8.28 11.02 -16.96
CA THR A 206 9.40 11.95 -17.07
C THR A 206 9.53 12.80 -15.82
N ASP A 207 10.72 12.93 -15.27
CA ASP A 207 11.03 13.86 -14.19
C ASP A 207 11.99 14.97 -14.71
N GLU A 208 11.52 16.20 -14.73
CA GLU A 208 12.29 17.38 -15.18
C GLU A 208 12.78 18.26 -14.04
N ARG A 209 12.51 17.87 -12.77
CA ARG A 209 12.79 18.74 -11.60
C ARG A 209 14.27 18.95 -11.33
N LYS A 210 15.11 17.95 -11.68
CA LYS A 210 16.58 18.01 -11.61
C LYS A 210 17.17 17.62 -12.96
N GLU A 211 18.09 16.68 -12.99
CA GLU A 211 18.52 16.03 -14.24
C GLU A 211 17.34 15.27 -14.83
N LYS A 212 17.11 15.47 -16.12
CA LYS A 212 15.99 14.82 -16.81
C LYS A 212 16.19 13.31 -16.81
N ARG A 213 15.24 12.59 -16.22
CA ARG A 213 15.15 11.13 -16.26
C ARG A 213 13.80 10.70 -16.79
N GLN A 214 13.77 9.55 -17.45
CA GLN A 214 12.56 9.04 -18.07
C GLN A 214 12.52 7.53 -17.98
N GLU A 215 11.32 7.01 -17.65
CA GLU A 215 11.00 5.58 -17.65
C GLU A 215 9.86 5.32 -18.62
N VAL A 216 9.89 4.17 -19.28
CA VAL A 216 8.88 3.77 -20.27
C VAL A 216 8.39 2.37 -19.93
N TYR A 217 7.08 2.23 -19.79
CA TYR A 217 6.43 0.96 -19.47
C TYR A 217 5.47 0.60 -20.59
N GLN A 218 5.67 -0.59 -21.17
CA GLN A 218 4.78 -1.16 -22.17
C GLN A 218 5.00 -2.68 -22.21
N TYR A 219 3.93 -3.44 -22.05
CA TYR A 219 3.99 -4.89 -21.97
C TYR A 219 3.00 -5.54 -22.93
N GLU A 220 3.50 -6.37 -23.83
CA GLU A 220 2.67 -7.11 -24.79
C GLU A 220 2.00 -8.33 -24.15
N LYS A 221 2.64 -8.92 -23.13
CA LYS A 221 2.15 -10.10 -22.42
C LYS A 221 1.29 -9.76 -21.19
N GLY A 222 1.06 -8.49 -20.90
CA GLY A 222 0.15 -8.01 -19.87
C GLY A 222 0.32 -8.72 -18.51
N LEU A 223 -0.75 -9.38 -18.04
CA LEU A 223 -0.79 -10.05 -16.74
C LEU A 223 0.24 -11.20 -16.59
N GLN A 224 0.63 -11.84 -17.71
CA GLN A 224 1.69 -12.83 -17.68
C GLN A 224 3.03 -12.19 -17.29
N ALA A 225 3.39 -11.08 -17.95
CA ALA A 225 4.61 -10.35 -17.64
C ALA A 225 4.59 -9.83 -16.18
N PHE A 226 3.42 -9.47 -15.68
CA PHE A 226 3.26 -9.05 -14.30
C PHE A 226 3.59 -10.19 -13.31
N ILE A 227 3.09 -11.42 -13.55
CA ILE A 227 3.45 -12.58 -12.71
C ILE A 227 4.94 -12.92 -12.83
N GLU A 228 5.50 -12.89 -14.05
CA GLU A 228 6.93 -13.11 -14.28
C GLU A 228 7.78 -12.12 -13.46
N GLU A 229 7.38 -10.85 -13.42
CA GLU A 229 8.07 -9.83 -12.64
C GLU A 229 7.94 -10.05 -11.12
N ILE A 230 6.73 -10.41 -10.61
CA ILE A 230 6.52 -10.72 -9.19
C ILE A 230 7.33 -11.94 -8.75
N ASN A 231 7.39 -12.96 -9.59
CA ASN A 231 8.03 -14.24 -9.26
C ASN A 231 9.47 -14.38 -9.79
N LYS A 232 10.04 -13.32 -10.36
CA LYS A 232 11.37 -13.28 -10.98
C LYS A 232 12.46 -13.93 -10.13
N ASP A 233 12.34 -13.79 -8.82
CA ASP A 233 13.34 -14.23 -7.85
C ASP A 233 12.93 -15.52 -7.11
N ARG A 234 11.92 -16.24 -7.62
CA ARG A 234 11.36 -17.47 -7.05
C ARG A 234 11.50 -18.62 -8.04
N THR A 235 11.56 -19.83 -7.51
CA THR A 235 11.53 -21.02 -8.35
C THR A 235 10.08 -21.33 -8.74
N ALA A 236 9.74 -21.09 -10.00
CA ALA A 236 8.44 -21.40 -10.55
C ALA A 236 8.28 -22.91 -10.74
N MET A 237 7.09 -23.44 -10.47
CA MET A 237 6.74 -24.85 -10.71
C MET A 237 6.17 -25.08 -12.12
N HIS A 238 5.74 -24.05 -12.79
CA HIS A 238 5.23 -24.03 -14.16
C HIS A 238 5.28 -22.61 -14.72
N ASP A 239 5.14 -22.47 -16.03
CA ASP A 239 4.99 -21.16 -16.68
C ASP A 239 3.69 -20.46 -16.23
N PRO A 240 3.60 -19.12 -16.26
CA PRO A 240 2.37 -18.42 -15.95
C PRO A 240 1.20 -18.87 -16.82
N VAL A 241 0.05 -19.09 -16.21
CA VAL A 241 -1.17 -19.56 -16.87
C VAL A 241 -2.18 -18.41 -16.90
N ASN A 242 -2.50 -17.97 -18.10
CA ASN A 242 -3.51 -16.95 -18.30
C ASN A 242 -4.90 -17.57 -18.39
N PHE A 243 -5.90 -16.86 -17.91
CA PHE A 243 -7.30 -17.18 -18.09
C PHE A 243 -8.10 -15.93 -18.46
N ASP A 244 -9.12 -16.11 -19.28
CA ASP A 244 -10.05 -15.07 -19.69
C ASP A 244 -11.41 -15.70 -19.96
N GLY A 245 -12.47 -15.00 -19.59
CA GLY A 245 -13.84 -15.45 -19.86
C GLY A 245 -14.86 -14.42 -19.42
N VAL A 246 -16.10 -14.62 -19.87
CA VAL A 246 -17.23 -13.75 -19.52
C VAL A 246 -18.33 -14.58 -18.88
N SER A 247 -18.80 -14.13 -17.74
CA SER A 247 -19.94 -14.71 -17.03
C SER A 247 -20.78 -13.61 -16.41
N ASN A 248 -22.11 -13.63 -16.61
CA ASN A 248 -23.05 -12.61 -16.11
C ASN A 248 -22.65 -11.16 -16.54
N ASP A 249 -22.28 -10.97 -17.80
CA ASP A 249 -21.79 -9.70 -18.37
C ASP A 249 -20.50 -9.13 -17.69
N ILE A 250 -19.87 -9.90 -16.81
CA ILE A 250 -18.61 -9.57 -16.17
C ILE A 250 -17.49 -10.33 -16.89
N ARG A 251 -16.52 -9.61 -17.43
CA ARG A 251 -15.30 -10.21 -17.94
C ARG A 251 -14.34 -10.43 -16.78
N VAL A 252 -13.80 -11.63 -16.70
CA VAL A 252 -12.80 -12.04 -15.71
C VAL A 252 -11.56 -12.47 -16.45
N GLU A 253 -10.49 -11.76 -16.27
CA GLU A 253 -9.18 -12.09 -16.81
C GLU A 253 -8.16 -12.17 -15.69
N GLY A 254 -7.14 -12.98 -15.87
CA GLY A 254 -6.11 -13.11 -14.86
C GLY A 254 -4.96 -14.01 -15.31
N SER A 255 -4.02 -14.13 -14.41
CA SER A 255 -2.90 -15.04 -14.57
C SER A 255 -2.51 -15.63 -13.23
N PHE A 256 -2.05 -16.88 -13.20
CA PHE A 256 -1.56 -17.51 -11.98
C PHE A 256 -0.30 -18.34 -12.23
N GLN A 257 0.50 -18.48 -11.17
CA GLN A 257 1.69 -19.32 -11.16
C GLN A 257 1.93 -19.85 -9.76
N TYR A 258 2.30 -21.10 -9.63
CA TYR A 258 2.79 -21.67 -8.38
C TYR A 258 4.32 -21.61 -8.33
N THR A 259 4.84 -21.31 -7.15
CA THR A 259 6.26 -21.31 -6.85
C THR A 259 6.55 -22.33 -5.73
N ASP A 260 7.83 -22.58 -5.47
CA ASP A 260 8.28 -23.42 -4.35
C ASP A 260 8.06 -22.79 -2.97
N GLN A 261 7.70 -21.50 -2.94
CA GLN A 261 7.44 -20.75 -1.72
C GLN A 261 6.18 -21.19 -0.98
N TYR A 262 6.00 -20.72 0.25
CA TYR A 262 4.86 -21.05 1.12
C TYR A 262 3.80 -19.95 1.17
N GLN A 263 4.11 -18.78 0.63
CA GLN A 263 3.28 -17.58 0.70
C GLN A 263 2.21 -17.60 -0.39
N GLU A 264 1.02 -17.10 -0.05
CA GLU A 264 -0.07 -16.78 -0.97
C GLU A 264 0.02 -15.31 -1.35
N ASN A 265 0.07 -15.01 -2.65
CA ASN A 265 0.09 -13.65 -3.18
C ASN A 265 -1.07 -13.47 -4.15
N ILE A 266 -2.07 -12.69 -3.76
CA ILE A 266 -3.22 -12.38 -4.62
C ILE A 266 -3.29 -10.88 -4.84
N PHE A 267 -3.35 -10.50 -6.10
CA PHE A 267 -3.48 -9.12 -6.55
C PHE A 267 -4.79 -9.02 -7.33
N SER A 268 -5.73 -8.25 -6.80
CA SER A 268 -7.06 -8.16 -7.38
C SER A 268 -7.39 -6.74 -7.80
N PHE A 269 -8.04 -6.64 -8.97
CA PHE A 269 -8.38 -5.40 -9.63
C PHE A 269 -9.82 -5.46 -10.15
N THR A 270 -10.45 -4.30 -10.27
CA THR A 270 -11.76 -4.13 -10.91
C THR A 270 -11.76 -2.84 -11.70
N ASN A 271 -12.00 -2.93 -13.02
CA ASN A 271 -11.92 -1.80 -13.95
C ASN A 271 -10.58 -1.03 -13.76
N MET A 272 -9.46 -1.77 -13.71
CA MET A 272 -8.10 -1.28 -13.50
C MET A 272 -7.82 -0.67 -12.11
N VAL A 273 -8.83 -0.57 -11.24
CA VAL A 273 -8.67 -0.10 -9.86
C VAL A 273 -8.27 -1.25 -8.97
N ARG A 274 -7.19 -1.09 -8.24
CA ARG A 274 -6.72 -2.08 -7.28
C ARG A 274 -7.64 -2.17 -6.07
N THR A 275 -8.03 -3.40 -5.71
CA THR A 275 -8.83 -3.70 -4.52
C THR A 275 -7.94 -4.30 -3.43
N HIS A 276 -7.31 -3.42 -2.63
CA HIS A 276 -6.34 -3.85 -1.60
C HIS A 276 -6.95 -4.77 -0.54
N ASP A 277 -8.21 -4.54 -0.18
CA ASP A 277 -8.97 -5.36 0.77
C ASP A 277 -9.73 -6.52 0.09
N GLY A 278 -9.40 -6.80 -1.17
CA GLY A 278 -10.02 -7.87 -1.96
C GLY A 278 -11.48 -7.60 -2.29
N GLY A 279 -12.34 -8.60 -2.06
CA GLY A 279 -13.77 -8.49 -2.30
C GLY A 279 -14.41 -9.77 -2.77
N SER A 280 -15.60 -9.65 -3.37
CA SER A 280 -16.40 -10.77 -3.86
C SER A 280 -15.68 -11.59 -4.94
N HIS A 281 -14.95 -10.94 -5.86
CA HIS A 281 -14.19 -11.59 -6.92
C HIS A 281 -13.02 -12.44 -6.37
N GLU A 282 -12.26 -11.91 -5.42
CA GLU A 282 -11.19 -12.67 -4.78
C GLU A 282 -11.72 -13.88 -4.01
N THR A 283 -12.88 -13.72 -3.37
CA THR A 283 -13.60 -14.82 -2.72
C THR A 283 -13.99 -15.90 -3.73
N GLY A 284 -14.50 -15.51 -4.90
CA GLY A 284 -14.84 -16.43 -6.00
C GLY A 284 -13.63 -17.22 -6.48
N ALA A 285 -12.51 -16.54 -6.75
CA ALA A 285 -11.28 -17.20 -7.16
C ALA A 285 -10.75 -18.20 -6.12
N LYS A 286 -10.69 -17.80 -4.85
CA LYS A 286 -10.25 -18.67 -3.75
C LYS A 286 -11.11 -19.92 -3.62
N GLN A 287 -12.42 -19.79 -3.88
CA GLN A 287 -13.34 -20.94 -3.91
C GLN A 287 -13.10 -21.83 -5.12
N ALA A 288 -12.93 -21.25 -6.32
CA ALA A 288 -12.63 -21.99 -7.54
C ALA A 288 -11.38 -22.87 -7.39
N PHE A 289 -10.26 -22.29 -6.96
CA PHE A 289 -9.03 -23.03 -6.73
C PHE A 289 -9.25 -24.18 -5.74
N THR A 290 -9.90 -23.92 -4.62
CA THR A 290 -10.14 -24.93 -3.58
C THR A 290 -11.01 -26.08 -4.10
N LYS A 291 -12.07 -25.77 -4.83
CA LYS A 291 -13.02 -26.73 -5.41
C LYS A 291 -12.32 -27.59 -6.46
N VAL A 292 -11.69 -26.97 -7.45
CA VAL A 292 -11.10 -27.65 -8.60
C VAL A 292 -9.97 -28.60 -8.17
N PHE A 293 -9.05 -28.16 -7.29
CA PHE A 293 -8.01 -29.07 -6.80
C PHE A 293 -8.55 -30.24 -5.97
N ASN A 294 -9.60 -30.04 -5.19
CA ASN A 294 -10.24 -31.16 -4.47
C ASN A 294 -10.91 -32.13 -5.42
N GLU A 295 -11.59 -31.67 -6.46
CA GLU A 295 -12.23 -32.49 -7.47
C GLU A 295 -11.17 -33.27 -8.28
N TYR A 296 -10.12 -32.57 -8.75
CA TYR A 296 -9.01 -33.19 -9.49
C TYR A 296 -8.30 -34.27 -8.66
N ALA A 297 -8.00 -33.97 -7.39
CA ALA A 297 -7.34 -34.93 -6.50
C ALA A 297 -8.19 -36.20 -6.25
N ARG A 298 -9.52 -36.08 -6.17
CA ARG A 298 -10.43 -37.22 -6.05
C ARG A 298 -10.49 -38.01 -7.35
N LYS A 299 -10.66 -37.34 -8.49
CA LYS A 299 -10.72 -37.97 -9.82
C LYS A 299 -9.47 -38.79 -10.13
N ASN A 300 -8.30 -38.29 -9.74
CA ASN A 300 -7.01 -38.92 -10.03
C ASN A 300 -6.47 -39.80 -8.87
N GLY A 301 -7.28 -40.07 -7.84
CA GLY A 301 -6.98 -41.03 -6.78
C GLY A 301 -6.00 -40.55 -5.70
N PHE A 302 -5.66 -39.26 -5.65
CA PHE A 302 -4.86 -38.63 -4.57
C PHE A 302 -5.65 -38.52 -3.27
N LEU A 303 -6.97 -38.38 -3.36
CA LEU A 303 -7.92 -38.38 -2.24
C LEU A 303 -8.97 -39.46 -2.46
N LYS A 304 -9.30 -40.21 -1.42
CA LYS A 304 -10.45 -41.11 -1.41
C LYS A 304 -11.74 -40.33 -1.17
N GLU A 305 -12.89 -40.90 -1.55
CA GLU A 305 -14.19 -40.24 -1.32
C GLU A 305 -14.45 -39.85 0.14
N LYS A 306 -13.97 -40.68 1.09
CA LYS A 306 -14.14 -40.46 2.54
C LYS A 306 -13.09 -39.56 3.16
N ASP A 307 -12.05 -39.17 2.42
CA ASP A 307 -10.98 -38.34 2.94
C ASP A 307 -11.48 -36.88 3.06
N LYS A 308 -11.04 -36.22 4.11
CA LYS A 308 -11.26 -34.79 4.24
C LYS A 308 -10.52 -34.07 3.10
N GLY A 309 -11.22 -33.19 2.39
CA GLY A 309 -10.63 -32.39 1.34
C GLY A 309 -9.56 -31.41 1.87
N PHE A 310 -8.80 -30.86 0.95
CA PHE A 310 -7.84 -29.80 1.23
C PHE A 310 -8.56 -28.52 1.67
N ASP A 311 -8.03 -27.85 2.66
CA ASP A 311 -8.49 -26.50 3.00
C ASP A 311 -7.96 -25.51 1.96
N GLY A 312 -8.68 -24.40 1.74
CA GLY A 312 -8.27 -23.38 0.78
C GLY A 312 -6.85 -22.86 1.02
N SER A 313 -6.41 -22.86 2.28
CA SER A 313 -5.05 -22.48 2.63
C SER A 313 -3.98 -23.44 2.13
N ASP A 314 -4.28 -24.73 2.10
CA ASP A 314 -3.34 -25.73 1.59
C ASP A 314 -3.17 -25.57 0.08
N VAL A 315 -4.30 -25.35 -0.60
CA VAL A 315 -4.36 -25.19 -2.07
C VAL A 315 -3.61 -23.93 -2.53
N ARG A 316 -3.67 -22.85 -1.77
CA ARG A 316 -3.07 -21.57 -2.17
C ARG A 316 -1.65 -21.35 -1.65
N GLU A 317 -1.04 -22.36 -1.01
CA GLU A 317 0.37 -22.29 -0.60
C GLU A 317 1.29 -22.20 -1.83
N GLY A 318 2.03 -21.07 -1.93
CA GLY A 318 2.93 -20.78 -3.05
C GLY A 318 2.23 -20.25 -4.31
N LEU A 319 0.94 -19.96 -4.24
CA LEU A 319 0.18 -19.37 -5.36
C LEU A 319 0.45 -17.87 -5.47
N THR A 320 0.84 -17.44 -6.67
CA THR A 320 0.73 -16.05 -7.10
C THR A 320 -0.40 -15.95 -8.11
N LEU A 321 -1.37 -15.06 -7.86
CA LEU A 321 -2.58 -14.90 -8.66
C LEU A 321 -2.85 -13.42 -8.89
N ILE A 322 -3.06 -13.05 -10.14
CA ILE A 322 -3.54 -11.72 -10.52
C ILE A 322 -4.92 -11.88 -11.14
N ILE A 323 -5.89 -11.09 -10.70
CA ILE A 323 -7.26 -11.10 -11.21
C ILE A 323 -7.67 -9.67 -11.54
N ASN A 324 -8.13 -9.43 -12.75
CA ASN A 324 -8.73 -8.17 -13.17
C ASN A 324 -10.13 -8.43 -13.70
N LEU A 325 -11.11 -7.72 -13.14
CA LEU A 325 -12.48 -7.79 -13.60
C LEU A 325 -12.85 -6.52 -14.37
N THR A 326 -13.54 -6.71 -15.48
CA THR A 326 -14.22 -5.63 -16.17
C THR A 326 -15.72 -5.78 -15.90
N ILE A 327 -16.28 -4.88 -15.10
CA ILE A 327 -17.66 -4.89 -14.63
C ILE A 327 -18.38 -3.67 -15.21
N PRO A 328 -19.57 -3.83 -15.85
CA PRO A 328 -20.42 -2.72 -16.24
C PRO A 328 -20.78 -1.84 -15.04
N GLU A 329 -20.89 -0.53 -15.27
CA GLU A 329 -21.12 0.45 -14.21
C GLU A 329 -22.39 0.15 -13.39
N ASP A 330 -23.45 -0.34 -14.04
CA ASP A 330 -24.72 -0.66 -13.39
C ASP A 330 -24.61 -1.71 -12.27
N TYR A 331 -23.60 -2.57 -12.30
CA TYR A 331 -23.34 -3.63 -11.31
C TYR A 331 -22.20 -3.30 -10.36
N LEU A 332 -21.42 -2.26 -10.65
CA LEU A 332 -20.18 -1.98 -9.93
C LEU A 332 -20.45 -1.33 -8.58
N GLN A 333 -20.09 -2.02 -7.49
CA GLN A 333 -20.25 -1.55 -6.13
C GLN A 333 -18.95 -1.75 -5.34
N PHE A 334 -18.38 -0.65 -4.83
CA PHE A 334 -17.27 -0.69 -3.89
C PHE A 334 -17.73 -0.41 -2.47
N GLU A 335 -17.04 -1.00 -1.50
CA GLU A 335 -17.20 -0.63 -0.09
C GLU A 335 -16.34 0.61 0.19
N GLY A 336 -16.94 1.81 0.13
CA GLY A 336 -16.28 3.08 0.46
C GLY A 336 -15.71 3.85 -0.74
N GLN A 337 -15.35 5.13 -0.47
CA GLN A 337 -14.87 6.08 -1.47
C GLN A 337 -13.49 5.72 -2.05
N THR A 338 -12.64 5.08 -1.27
CA THR A 338 -11.27 4.69 -1.65
C THR A 338 -11.21 3.47 -2.56
N LYS A 339 -12.35 2.82 -2.84
CA LYS A 339 -12.48 1.65 -3.76
C LYS A 339 -11.60 0.44 -3.37
N GLU A 340 -11.23 0.33 -2.11
CA GLU A 340 -10.28 -0.70 -1.65
C GLU A 340 -10.89 -2.11 -1.64
N LYS A 341 -12.22 -2.24 -1.64
CA LYS A 341 -12.92 -3.52 -1.61
C LYS A 341 -14.10 -3.57 -2.55
N LEU A 342 -14.19 -4.64 -3.37
CA LEU A 342 -15.32 -4.88 -4.26
C LEU A 342 -16.47 -5.54 -3.50
N GLY A 343 -17.64 -4.89 -3.52
CA GLY A 343 -18.88 -5.37 -2.90
C GLY A 343 -19.83 -6.13 -3.85
N THR A 344 -19.68 -5.99 -5.17
CA THR A 344 -20.57 -6.57 -6.20
C THR A 344 -20.74 -8.09 -6.01
N PRO A 345 -21.95 -8.60 -5.66
CA PRO A 345 -22.13 -10.03 -5.37
C PRO A 345 -21.94 -10.93 -6.59
N GLU A 346 -22.34 -10.47 -7.77
CA GLU A 346 -22.28 -11.19 -9.05
C GLU A 346 -20.84 -11.50 -9.46
N ALA A 347 -19.91 -10.66 -9.08
CA ALA A 347 -18.48 -10.84 -9.35
C ALA A 347 -17.92 -12.14 -8.73
N ARG A 348 -18.47 -12.57 -7.59
CA ARG A 348 -18.06 -13.82 -6.94
C ARG A 348 -18.38 -15.03 -7.82
N GLN A 349 -19.61 -15.10 -8.35
CA GLN A 349 -20.04 -16.21 -9.19
C GLN A 349 -19.33 -16.20 -10.54
N ALA A 350 -19.21 -15.02 -11.16
CA ALA A 350 -18.51 -14.87 -12.43
C ALA A 350 -17.06 -15.36 -12.33
N THR A 351 -16.35 -14.94 -11.28
CA THR A 351 -14.96 -15.34 -11.05
C THR A 351 -14.85 -16.84 -10.73
N ASP A 352 -15.73 -17.40 -9.88
CA ASP A 352 -15.73 -18.84 -9.59
C ASP A 352 -15.92 -19.67 -10.87
N THR A 353 -16.84 -19.27 -11.74
CA THR A 353 -17.10 -19.98 -13.00
C THR A 353 -15.89 -19.95 -13.92
N VAL A 354 -15.41 -18.75 -14.27
CA VAL A 354 -14.31 -18.58 -15.24
C VAL A 354 -13.02 -19.23 -14.74
N VAL A 355 -12.68 -19.00 -13.48
CA VAL A 355 -11.45 -19.59 -12.90
C VAL A 355 -11.57 -21.09 -12.79
N SER A 356 -12.74 -21.66 -12.38
CA SER A 356 -12.92 -23.09 -12.28
C SER A 356 -12.75 -23.80 -13.62
N GLU A 357 -13.35 -23.26 -14.69
CA GLU A 357 -13.25 -23.85 -16.03
C GLU A 357 -11.81 -23.84 -16.55
N ASN A 358 -11.14 -22.69 -16.52
CA ASN A 358 -9.78 -22.54 -17.03
C ASN A 358 -8.76 -23.35 -16.20
N LEU A 359 -8.88 -23.35 -14.87
CA LEU A 359 -8.03 -24.14 -14.00
C LEU A 359 -8.21 -25.65 -14.25
N TRP A 360 -9.46 -26.10 -14.45
CA TRP A 360 -9.74 -27.49 -14.77
C TRP A 360 -9.07 -27.91 -16.07
N TYR A 361 -9.20 -27.12 -17.15
CA TYR A 361 -8.54 -27.40 -18.42
C TYR A 361 -7.02 -27.45 -18.27
N PHE A 362 -6.44 -26.48 -17.56
CA PHE A 362 -4.99 -26.48 -17.31
C PHE A 362 -4.51 -27.76 -16.61
N LEU A 363 -5.21 -28.21 -15.57
CA LEU A 363 -4.83 -29.43 -14.82
C LEU A 363 -4.97 -30.70 -15.67
N GLU A 364 -5.99 -30.80 -16.53
CA GLU A 364 -6.19 -31.95 -17.40
C GLU A 364 -5.16 -31.99 -18.54
N GLU A 365 -4.78 -30.85 -19.08
CA GLU A 365 -3.79 -30.76 -20.17
C GLU A 365 -2.35 -30.96 -19.67
N ASN A 366 -2.04 -30.57 -18.43
CA ASN A 366 -0.69 -30.57 -17.87
C ASN A 366 -0.55 -31.52 -16.69
N LYS A 367 -0.80 -32.82 -16.90
CA LYS A 367 -0.87 -33.81 -15.82
C LYS A 367 0.36 -33.90 -14.94
N GLU A 368 1.57 -33.81 -15.49
CA GLU A 368 2.80 -33.85 -14.68
C GLU A 368 2.89 -32.67 -13.71
N VAL A 369 2.55 -31.47 -14.20
CA VAL A 369 2.49 -30.24 -13.40
C VAL A 369 1.38 -30.35 -12.35
N ALA A 370 0.19 -30.78 -12.76
CA ALA A 370 -0.96 -30.96 -11.87
C ALA A 370 -0.65 -31.95 -10.72
N ASP A 371 -0.01 -33.08 -11.01
CA ASP A 371 0.43 -34.06 -10.02
C ASP A 371 1.48 -33.46 -9.06
N ALA A 372 2.42 -32.64 -9.56
CA ALA A 372 3.41 -31.98 -8.72
C ALA A 372 2.73 -30.96 -7.78
N LEU A 373 1.77 -30.19 -8.30
CA LEU A 373 0.98 -29.23 -7.51
C LEU A 373 0.15 -29.93 -6.44
N VAL A 374 -0.54 -31.03 -6.78
CA VAL A 374 -1.33 -31.81 -5.80
C VAL A 374 -0.43 -32.39 -4.71
N ARG A 375 0.77 -32.89 -5.03
CA ARG A 375 1.73 -33.34 -4.02
C ARG A 375 2.20 -32.23 -3.09
N LYS A 376 2.43 -31.02 -3.61
CA LYS A 376 2.73 -29.84 -2.78
C LYS A 376 1.56 -29.54 -1.85
N ILE A 377 0.33 -29.53 -2.35
CA ILE A 377 -0.89 -29.31 -1.56
C ILE A 377 -1.04 -30.37 -0.46
N ILE A 378 -0.80 -31.64 -0.75
CA ILE A 378 -0.81 -32.72 0.24
C ILE A 378 0.23 -32.46 1.34
N SER A 379 1.45 -32.05 0.95
CA SER A 379 2.50 -31.72 1.92
C SER A 379 2.07 -30.57 2.84
N ALA A 380 1.46 -29.51 2.29
CA ALA A 380 0.91 -28.39 3.04
C ALA A 380 -0.20 -28.82 4.01
N ALA A 381 -1.15 -29.64 3.53
CA ALA A 381 -2.25 -30.18 4.33
C ALA A 381 -1.74 -31.03 5.51
N ASN A 382 -0.75 -31.90 5.26
CA ASN A 382 -0.12 -32.74 6.30
C ASN A 382 0.61 -31.88 7.34
N ALA A 383 1.38 -30.87 6.92
CA ALA A 383 2.06 -29.95 7.81
C ALA A 383 1.05 -29.18 8.69
N ARG A 384 -0.02 -28.67 8.11
CA ARG A 384 -1.10 -27.97 8.84
C ARG A 384 -1.80 -28.90 9.86
N GLN A 385 -2.11 -30.14 9.45
CA GLN A 385 -2.74 -31.12 10.36
C GLN A 385 -1.82 -31.50 11.53
N ALA A 386 -0.53 -31.68 11.26
CA ALA A 386 0.47 -31.96 12.30
C ALA A 386 0.58 -30.79 13.29
N ALA A 387 0.64 -29.55 12.80
CA ALA A 387 0.67 -28.35 13.62
C ALA A 387 -0.61 -28.23 14.46
N ARG A 388 -1.80 -28.44 13.87
CA ARG A 388 -3.08 -28.43 14.58
C ARG A 388 -3.15 -29.48 15.68
N LYS A 389 -2.69 -30.70 15.41
CA LYS A 389 -2.62 -31.76 16.40
C LYS A 389 -1.70 -31.40 17.56
N ALA A 390 -0.50 -30.91 17.26
CA ALA A 390 0.44 -30.46 18.27
C ALA A 390 -0.14 -29.33 19.16
N ARG A 391 -0.87 -28.38 18.56
CA ARG A 391 -1.58 -27.32 19.30
C ARG A 391 -2.70 -27.86 20.19
N LEU A 392 -3.50 -28.81 19.69
CA LEU A 392 -4.58 -29.43 20.47
C LEU A 392 -4.02 -30.23 21.66
N ASP A 393 -2.92 -30.94 21.45
CA ASP A 393 -2.24 -31.69 22.50
C ASP A 393 -1.58 -30.75 23.54
N ALA A 394 -1.03 -29.62 23.07
CA ALA A 394 -0.54 -28.57 23.97
C ALA A 394 -1.66 -27.86 24.76
N ARG A 395 -2.85 -27.68 24.15
CA ARG A 395 -4.02 -27.08 24.83
C ARG A 395 -4.67 -28.02 25.86
N LYS A 396 -4.66 -29.32 25.63
CA LYS A 396 -5.15 -30.32 26.61
C LYS A 396 -4.28 -30.42 27.86
N GLY A 397 -3.01 -30.01 27.76
CA GLY A 397 -2.06 -29.97 28.86
C GLY A 397 -1.54 -28.56 29.13
N LYS A 398 -2.20 -27.75 29.97
CA LYS A 398 -1.62 -26.52 30.58
C LYS A 398 -1.55 -25.24 29.72
N GLY A 399 -2.49 -24.97 28.80
CA GLY A 399 -2.44 -23.80 27.91
C GLY A 399 -2.42 -22.44 28.60
N LYS A 400 -3.26 -22.19 29.60
CA LYS A 400 -3.28 -20.89 30.34
C LYS A 400 -2.01 -20.64 31.12
N GLN A 401 -1.48 -21.63 31.83
CA GLN A 401 -0.24 -21.50 32.61
C GLN A 401 1.01 -21.27 31.75
N ARG A 402 1.02 -21.74 30.49
CA ARG A 402 2.17 -21.56 29.58
C ARG A 402 2.19 -20.16 29.00
N THR A 403 1.05 -19.60 28.62
CA THR A 403 0.93 -18.21 28.13
C THR A 403 1.30 -17.23 29.24
N GLU A 404 0.80 -17.41 30.46
CA GLU A 404 1.18 -16.58 31.61
C GLU A 404 2.68 -16.73 31.95
N ARG A 405 3.29 -17.90 31.75
CA ARG A 405 4.74 -18.11 31.93
C ARG A 405 5.59 -17.45 30.85
N ILE A 406 5.15 -17.47 29.58
CA ILE A 406 5.88 -16.83 28.46
C ILE A 406 5.87 -15.31 28.62
N LEU A 407 4.74 -14.73 29.04
CA LEU A 407 4.58 -13.29 29.23
C LEU A 407 5.11 -12.81 30.60
N SER A 408 5.18 -13.70 31.59
CA SER A 408 5.62 -13.37 32.96
C SER A 408 7.12 -13.03 32.96
N GLY A 409 7.43 -11.78 33.24
CA GLY A 409 8.79 -11.26 33.36
C GLY A 409 9.35 -10.54 32.11
N LYS A 410 8.82 -10.79 30.91
CA LYS A 410 9.23 -10.08 29.70
C LYS A 410 8.35 -8.86 29.41
N LEU A 411 7.02 -9.03 29.41
CA LEU A 411 6.07 -7.98 29.10
C LEU A 411 5.77 -7.08 30.31
N ALA A 412 6.04 -5.79 30.19
CA ALA A 412 5.51 -4.77 31.08
C ALA A 412 4.12 -4.33 30.58
N SER A 413 3.05 -4.97 31.05
CA SER A 413 1.69 -4.77 30.57
C SER A 413 1.15 -3.37 30.84
N ALA A 414 0.25 -2.87 29.96
CA ALA A 414 -0.56 -1.70 30.21
C ALA A 414 -1.72 -2.02 31.18
N GLN A 415 -2.11 -1.06 32.01
CA GLN A 415 -3.17 -1.22 33.01
C GLN A 415 -4.58 -1.18 32.41
N SER A 416 -4.77 -0.44 31.31
CA SER A 416 -6.06 -0.32 30.62
C SER A 416 -6.52 -1.66 30.06
N LYS A 417 -7.82 -1.93 30.16
CA LYS A 417 -8.48 -3.09 29.54
C LYS A 417 -9.01 -2.77 28.13
N ASP A 418 -9.11 -1.50 27.76
CA ASP A 418 -9.58 -1.08 26.44
C ASP A 418 -8.44 -1.18 25.43
N ALA A 419 -8.54 -2.16 24.52
CA ALA A 419 -7.55 -2.41 23.47
C ALA A 419 -7.34 -1.19 22.56
N ARG A 420 -8.40 -0.41 22.28
CA ARG A 420 -8.36 0.77 21.39
C ARG A 420 -7.49 1.91 21.91
N ARG A 421 -7.11 1.88 23.17
CA ARG A 421 -6.28 2.89 23.82
C ARG A 421 -4.87 2.39 24.14
N LYS A 422 -4.61 1.09 23.96
CA LYS A 422 -3.33 0.48 24.32
C LYS A 422 -2.34 0.49 23.16
N GLU A 423 -1.10 0.74 23.51
CA GLU A 423 0.06 0.71 22.61
C GLU A 423 1.05 -0.34 23.09
N LEU A 424 1.62 -1.12 22.16
CA LEU A 424 2.68 -2.08 22.43
C LEU A 424 3.98 -1.58 21.80
N TYR A 425 4.98 -1.31 22.62
CA TYR A 425 6.33 -1.00 22.17
C TYR A 425 7.17 -2.28 22.14
N LEU A 426 7.70 -2.59 20.96
CA LEU A 426 8.72 -3.61 20.74
C LEU A 426 10.08 -2.93 20.81
N VAL A 427 10.79 -3.13 21.91
CA VAL A 427 12.01 -2.37 22.23
C VAL A 427 13.24 -3.25 22.09
N GLU A 428 14.25 -2.77 21.39
CA GLU A 428 15.51 -3.48 21.27
C GLU A 428 16.28 -3.49 22.59
N GLY A 429 16.59 -4.71 23.06
CA GLY A 429 17.42 -4.95 24.22
C GLY A 429 16.77 -4.68 25.59
N ASP A 430 17.36 -5.30 26.61
CA ASP A 430 16.87 -5.17 28.00
C ASP A 430 17.21 -3.80 28.61
N SER A 431 18.29 -3.13 28.18
CA SER A 431 18.71 -1.82 28.69
C SER A 431 17.70 -0.74 28.31
N ALA A 432 17.46 -0.58 27.01
CA ALA A 432 16.45 0.38 26.51
C ALA A 432 15.05 0.01 26.99
N GLY A 433 14.72 -1.30 27.05
CA GLY A 433 13.49 -1.80 27.66
C GLY A 433 13.33 -1.39 29.12
N GLY A 434 14.41 -1.30 29.88
CA GLY A 434 14.43 -0.81 31.28
C GLY A 434 14.06 0.67 31.37
N SER A 435 14.72 1.52 30.59
CA SER A 435 14.42 2.96 30.50
C SER A 435 12.98 3.21 30.02
N ALA A 436 12.54 2.47 28.99
CA ALA A 436 11.18 2.57 28.47
C ALA A 436 10.12 2.15 29.52
N LYS A 437 10.36 1.09 30.31
CA LYS A 437 9.48 0.67 31.39
C LYS A 437 9.32 1.73 32.47
N GLN A 438 10.37 2.48 32.78
CA GLN A 438 10.35 3.56 33.75
C GLN A 438 9.69 4.83 33.22
N GLY A 439 9.95 5.18 31.94
CA GLY A 439 9.47 6.41 31.32
C GLY A 439 8.02 6.36 30.81
N ARG A 440 7.46 5.18 30.54
CA ARG A 440 6.16 5.01 29.88
C ARG A 440 4.96 5.52 30.68
N ASP A 441 3.88 5.86 30.03
CA ASP A 441 2.55 5.89 30.65
C ASP A 441 2.04 4.46 30.85
N SER A 442 2.19 3.95 32.09
CA SER A 442 1.80 2.59 32.45
C SER A 442 0.32 2.29 32.24
N LYS A 443 -0.52 3.32 32.12
CA LYS A 443 -1.95 3.17 31.90
C LYS A 443 -2.27 2.63 30.50
N TYR A 444 -1.54 3.09 29.48
CA TYR A 444 -1.84 2.78 28.08
C TYR A 444 -0.70 2.08 27.32
N GLN A 445 0.54 2.24 27.78
CA GLN A 445 1.72 1.75 27.07
C GLN A 445 2.25 0.46 27.70
N ALA A 446 2.40 -0.57 26.88
CA ALA A 446 3.05 -1.82 27.22
C ALA A 446 4.45 -1.88 26.57
N ILE A 447 5.43 -2.45 27.28
CA ILE A 447 6.80 -2.59 26.78
C ILE A 447 7.17 -4.07 26.70
N LEU A 448 7.61 -4.50 25.54
CA LEU A 448 8.19 -5.82 25.29
C LEU A 448 9.63 -5.67 24.80
N PRO A 449 10.63 -5.89 25.65
CA PRO A 449 12.01 -5.95 25.22
C PRO A 449 12.26 -7.19 24.36
N LEU A 450 12.98 -7.02 23.26
CA LEU A 450 13.41 -8.10 22.35
C LEU A 450 14.89 -8.38 22.57
N ARG A 451 15.26 -9.66 22.69
CA ARG A 451 16.63 -10.08 22.94
C ARG A 451 17.32 -10.51 21.65
N GLY A 452 17.99 -9.56 21.01
CA GLY A 452 18.74 -9.80 19.78
C GLY A 452 17.87 -9.91 18.53
N LYS A 453 18.47 -10.37 17.44
CA LYS A 453 17.84 -10.45 16.12
C LYS A 453 16.80 -11.56 16.09
N VAL A 454 15.59 -11.24 15.67
CA VAL A 454 14.51 -12.21 15.48
C VAL A 454 14.74 -13.05 14.21
N LEU A 455 14.02 -14.17 14.11
CA LEU A 455 14.09 -15.05 12.94
C LEU A 455 13.68 -14.32 11.66
N ASN A 456 14.46 -14.49 10.59
CA ASN A 456 14.05 -14.04 9.27
C ASN A 456 12.87 -14.88 8.75
N THR A 457 11.70 -14.28 8.71
CA THR A 457 10.45 -14.96 8.39
C THR A 457 10.18 -15.09 6.90
N GLU A 458 10.98 -14.45 6.05
CA GLU A 458 10.96 -14.71 4.61
C GLU A 458 11.38 -16.16 4.29
N LYS A 459 12.33 -16.68 5.04
CA LYS A 459 12.90 -18.02 4.88
C LYS A 459 12.26 -19.09 5.76
N ALA A 460 11.32 -18.71 6.63
CA ALA A 460 10.84 -19.59 7.69
C ALA A 460 9.37 -19.99 7.51
N LYS A 461 9.07 -21.27 7.72
CA LYS A 461 7.70 -21.75 7.84
C LYS A 461 7.07 -21.31 9.17
N LEU A 462 5.75 -21.26 9.22
CA LEU A 462 4.99 -20.89 10.42
C LEU A 462 5.41 -21.67 11.68
N ASP A 463 5.69 -22.97 11.54
CA ASP A 463 6.19 -23.81 12.65
C ASP A 463 7.50 -23.29 13.26
N ALA A 464 8.41 -22.76 12.43
CA ALA A 464 9.67 -22.18 12.90
C ALA A 464 9.43 -20.83 13.57
N VAL A 465 8.49 -20.05 13.05
CA VAL A 465 8.06 -18.77 13.64
C VAL A 465 7.46 -18.99 15.04
N GLU A 466 6.58 -19.98 15.20
CA GLU A 466 5.97 -20.33 16.49
C GLU A 466 6.98 -20.92 17.51
N LYS A 467 8.07 -21.51 17.03
CA LYS A 467 9.17 -22.02 17.89
C LYS A 467 10.16 -20.93 18.28
N ASN A 468 10.23 -19.85 17.52
CA ASN A 468 11.08 -18.71 17.87
C ASN A 468 10.50 -17.98 19.09
N GLU A 469 11.29 -17.87 20.15
CA GLU A 469 10.83 -17.36 21.44
C GLU A 469 10.35 -15.92 21.37
N GLU A 470 11.06 -15.04 20.64
CA GLU A 470 10.73 -13.62 20.55
C GLU A 470 9.46 -13.42 19.70
N LEU A 471 9.38 -14.03 18.52
CA LEU A 471 8.19 -13.93 17.65
C LEU A 471 6.97 -14.57 18.31
N ASN A 472 7.13 -15.69 18.97
CA ASN A 472 6.05 -16.34 19.72
C ASN A 472 5.54 -15.44 20.87
N THR A 473 6.44 -14.72 21.55
CA THR A 473 6.06 -13.76 22.59
C THR A 473 5.24 -12.61 21.98
N ILE A 474 5.63 -12.06 20.82
CA ILE A 474 4.88 -11.02 20.11
C ILE A 474 3.47 -11.53 19.75
N ILE A 475 3.36 -12.75 19.17
CA ILE A 475 2.07 -13.37 18.82
C ILE A 475 1.16 -13.45 20.04
N HIS A 476 1.69 -13.93 21.18
CA HIS A 476 0.92 -14.04 22.43
C HIS A 476 0.55 -12.68 23.03
N CYS A 477 1.41 -11.65 22.92
CA CYS A 477 1.11 -10.29 23.37
C CYS A 477 -0.07 -9.70 22.59
N LEU A 478 -0.04 -9.84 21.26
CA LEU A 478 -1.11 -9.33 20.41
C LEU A 478 -2.43 -10.08 20.61
N GLY A 479 -2.37 -11.39 20.83
CA GLY A 479 -3.54 -12.21 21.12
C GLY A 479 -4.53 -12.40 19.97
N ALA A 480 -4.14 -11.96 18.77
CA ALA A 480 -4.98 -11.85 17.57
C ALA A 480 -4.76 -12.99 16.55
N GLY A 481 -4.05 -14.06 16.94
CA GLY A 481 -3.67 -15.14 16.04
C GLY A 481 -2.39 -14.83 15.24
N VAL A 482 -2.08 -15.62 14.22
CA VAL A 482 -0.92 -15.47 13.35
C VAL A 482 -1.21 -16.08 11.97
N GLY A 483 -0.65 -15.50 10.91
CA GLY A 483 -0.87 -15.96 9.54
C GLY A 483 -2.34 -15.80 9.14
N LYS A 484 -2.95 -16.86 8.66
CA LYS A 484 -4.35 -16.85 8.18
C LYS A 484 -5.40 -16.74 9.29
N GLU A 485 -5.03 -17.01 10.53
CA GLU A 485 -5.91 -16.86 11.70
C GLU A 485 -5.76 -15.46 12.34
N PHE A 486 -4.90 -14.61 11.78
CA PHE A 486 -4.69 -13.26 12.30
C PHE A 486 -5.85 -12.34 11.95
N SER A 487 -6.35 -11.61 12.93
CA SER A 487 -7.34 -10.54 12.78
C SER A 487 -6.86 -9.32 13.56
N ALA A 488 -6.61 -8.22 12.89
CA ALA A 488 -6.17 -6.99 13.55
C ALA A 488 -7.22 -6.43 14.52
N GLU A 489 -8.52 -6.73 14.31
CA GLU A 489 -9.63 -6.32 15.19
C GLU A 489 -9.59 -7.01 16.53
N ASP A 490 -9.08 -8.25 16.58
CA ASP A 490 -8.94 -9.04 17.81
C ASP A 490 -7.66 -8.68 18.59
N SER A 491 -6.84 -7.74 18.08
CA SER A 491 -5.59 -7.34 18.72
C SER A 491 -5.83 -6.72 20.11
N ASN A 492 -5.01 -7.14 21.06
CA ASN A 492 -4.98 -6.53 22.40
C ASN A 492 -4.48 -5.07 22.40
N TYR A 493 -3.93 -4.58 21.29
CA TYR A 493 -3.32 -3.25 21.15
C TYR A 493 -3.79 -2.59 19.86
N HIS A 494 -4.05 -1.30 19.93
CA HIS A 494 -4.43 -0.48 18.77
C HIS A 494 -3.22 0.01 17.98
N LYS A 495 -2.07 0.15 18.66
CA LYS A 495 -0.80 0.50 18.01
C LYS A 495 0.29 -0.48 18.42
N VAL A 496 1.06 -0.94 17.44
CA VAL A 496 2.30 -1.68 17.60
C VAL A 496 3.42 -0.79 17.13
N ILE A 497 4.37 -0.50 18.00
CA ILE A 497 5.42 0.49 17.76
C ILE A 497 6.77 -0.20 17.87
N ILE A 498 7.51 -0.25 16.77
CA ILE A 498 8.88 -0.76 16.72
C ILE A 498 9.80 0.38 17.18
N MET A 499 10.61 0.12 18.17
CA MET A 499 11.56 1.08 18.76
C MET A 499 12.93 0.43 18.89
N THR A 500 13.79 0.65 17.91
CA THR A 500 15.14 0.10 17.78
C THR A 500 16.18 1.20 17.87
N ASP A 501 17.43 0.82 18.11
CA ASP A 501 18.57 1.73 18.09
C ASP A 501 18.77 2.33 16.69
N ALA A 502 19.37 3.51 16.62
CA ALA A 502 19.64 4.21 15.36
C ALA A 502 20.97 3.78 14.74
N ASP A 503 21.26 2.48 14.76
CA ASP A 503 22.45 1.87 14.18
C ASP A 503 22.08 0.76 13.17
N ASP A 504 23.09 0.12 12.56
CA ASP A 504 22.88 -0.92 11.54
C ASP A 504 22.20 -2.16 12.12
N ASP A 505 22.46 -2.52 13.38
CA ASP A 505 21.85 -3.66 14.05
C ASP A 505 20.38 -3.37 14.35
N GLY A 506 20.06 -2.17 14.83
CA GLY A 506 18.68 -1.72 15.04
C GLY A 506 17.88 -1.65 13.73
N ALA A 507 18.49 -1.15 12.65
CA ALA A 507 17.87 -1.15 11.32
C ALA A 507 17.62 -2.58 10.82
N HIS A 508 18.52 -3.53 11.10
CA HIS A 508 18.34 -4.94 10.75
C HIS A 508 17.20 -5.58 11.54
N ILE A 509 17.12 -5.35 12.86
CA ILE A 509 16.00 -5.85 13.70
C ILE A 509 14.66 -5.27 13.21
N GLN A 510 14.63 -3.98 12.87
CA GLN A 510 13.47 -3.34 12.28
C GLN A 510 13.01 -4.03 10.99
N ASN A 511 13.92 -4.32 10.06
CA ASN A 511 13.62 -5.00 8.81
C ASN A 511 13.12 -6.44 9.04
N LEU A 512 13.68 -7.17 10.01
CA LEU A 512 13.20 -8.51 10.38
C LEU A 512 11.78 -8.46 10.96
N LEU A 513 11.46 -7.48 11.80
CA LEU A 513 10.12 -7.28 12.36
C LEU A 513 9.11 -6.86 11.27
N LEU A 514 9.50 -5.93 10.38
CA LEU A 514 8.67 -5.54 9.23
C LEU A 514 8.37 -6.73 8.34
N THR A 515 9.36 -7.58 8.07
CA THR A 515 9.18 -8.82 7.31
C THR A 515 8.21 -9.77 8.01
N PHE A 516 8.32 -9.94 9.34
CA PHE A 516 7.39 -10.75 10.12
C PHE A 516 5.95 -10.22 10.03
N PHE A 517 5.74 -8.93 10.24
CA PHE A 517 4.40 -8.34 10.15
C PHE A 517 3.85 -8.42 8.72
N TRP A 518 4.68 -8.20 7.71
CA TRP A 518 4.30 -8.35 6.31
C TRP A 518 3.88 -9.77 5.96
N ARG A 519 4.62 -10.78 6.43
CA ARG A 519 4.36 -12.18 6.10
C ARG A 519 3.20 -12.78 6.88
N TYR A 520 3.03 -12.40 8.14
CA TYR A 520 2.14 -13.12 9.06
C TYR A 520 1.04 -12.28 9.69
N MET A 521 1.07 -10.95 9.57
CA MET A 521 0.11 -10.03 10.20
C MET A 521 -0.14 -8.79 9.35
N ARG A 522 -0.35 -8.95 8.03
CA ARG A 522 -0.51 -7.86 7.05
C ARG A 522 -1.60 -6.85 7.42
N ASP A 523 -2.69 -7.32 8.01
CA ASP A 523 -3.80 -6.47 8.45
C ASP A 523 -3.39 -5.34 9.39
N LEU A 524 -2.33 -5.53 10.21
CA LEU A 524 -1.82 -4.45 11.05
C LEU A 524 -1.30 -3.28 10.22
N ILE A 525 -0.69 -3.57 9.08
CA ILE A 525 -0.13 -2.57 8.17
C ILE A 525 -1.28 -1.90 7.41
N TYR A 526 -2.19 -2.67 6.82
CA TYR A 526 -3.33 -2.13 6.07
C TYR A 526 -4.25 -1.26 6.93
N LYS A 527 -4.45 -1.62 8.20
CA LYS A 527 -5.26 -0.83 9.15
C LYS A 527 -4.48 0.31 9.83
N GLY A 528 -3.24 0.57 9.44
CA GLY A 528 -2.43 1.65 9.99
C GLY A 528 -2.15 1.49 11.50
N MET A 529 -1.97 0.26 11.96
CA MET A 529 -1.72 -0.06 13.37
C MET A 529 -0.25 -0.30 13.68
N LEU A 530 0.62 -0.41 12.66
CA LEU A 530 2.07 -0.63 12.81
C LEU A 530 2.83 0.67 12.61
N TYR A 531 3.73 0.97 13.55
CA TYR A 531 4.51 2.21 13.57
C TYR A 531 5.98 1.94 13.87
N ILE A 532 6.83 2.86 13.43
CA ILE A 532 8.24 2.96 13.80
C ILE A 532 8.41 4.24 14.63
N ALA A 533 9.00 4.12 15.81
CA ALA A 533 9.37 5.28 16.62
C ALA A 533 10.67 5.89 16.08
N LEU A 534 10.72 7.21 16.01
CA LEU A 534 11.90 7.97 15.60
C LEU A 534 12.50 8.66 16.83
N PRO A 535 13.53 8.06 17.46
CA PRO A 535 14.26 8.73 18.53
C PRO A 535 15.16 9.82 17.97
N PRO A 536 15.57 10.84 18.76
CA PRO A 536 16.52 11.84 18.33
C PRO A 536 17.91 11.24 18.14
N LEU A 537 18.64 11.74 17.15
CA LEU A 537 20.04 11.38 16.88
C LEU A 537 21.02 12.20 17.72
N TYR A 538 20.63 13.45 18.02
CA TYR A 538 21.52 14.39 18.72
C TYR A 538 20.79 15.13 19.84
N ARG A 539 21.55 15.46 20.88
CA ARG A 539 21.16 16.35 21.97
C ARG A 539 22.16 17.49 22.08
N ILE A 540 21.66 18.72 22.05
CA ILE A 540 22.45 19.93 22.33
C ILE A 540 22.00 20.53 23.65
N VAL A 541 22.94 20.84 24.54
CA VAL A 541 22.68 21.54 25.80
C VAL A 541 23.42 22.87 25.79
N LYS A 542 22.69 23.97 25.98
CA LYS A 542 23.25 25.32 26.14
C LYS A 542 22.66 25.98 27.38
N GLY A 543 23.45 26.06 28.44
CA GLY A 543 22.98 26.58 29.72
C GLY A 543 21.90 25.70 30.34
N LYS A 544 20.65 26.17 30.37
CA LYS A 544 19.48 25.40 30.87
C LYS A 544 18.60 24.86 29.76
N GLU A 545 18.91 25.17 28.52
CA GLU A 545 18.10 24.76 27.37
C GLU A 545 18.64 23.47 26.77
N GLU A 546 17.73 22.55 26.43
CA GLU A 546 18.02 21.29 25.79
C GLU A 546 17.30 21.23 24.45
N TYR A 547 17.99 20.79 23.40
CA TYR A 547 17.45 20.63 22.06
C TYR A 547 17.71 19.20 21.61
N TYR A 548 16.66 18.54 21.11
CA TYR A 548 16.73 17.21 20.51
C TYR A 548 16.58 17.35 19.00
N LEU A 549 17.46 16.73 18.24
CA LEU A 549 17.55 16.89 16.79
C LEU A 549 17.52 15.51 16.15
N TYR A 550 16.80 15.40 15.03
CA TYR A 550 16.44 14.14 14.40
C TYR A 550 17.14 13.91 13.05
N SER A 551 17.92 14.89 12.57
CA SER A 551 18.70 14.80 11.33
C SER A 551 19.98 15.63 11.41
N ASP A 552 20.93 15.34 10.50
CA ASP A 552 22.17 16.10 10.35
C ASP A 552 21.86 17.54 9.88
N ASP A 553 20.86 17.73 9.02
CA ASP A 553 20.43 19.05 8.59
C ASP A 553 19.92 19.93 9.76
N GLU A 554 19.14 19.35 10.67
CA GLU A 554 18.69 20.03 11.89
C GLU A 554 19.88 20.40 12.79
N LEU A 555 20.86 19.48 12.89
CA LEU A 555 22.09 19.73 13.66
C LEU A 555 22.87 20.90 13.08
N ASP A 556 23.06 20.95 11.78
CA ASP A 556 23.81 22.01 11.11
C ASP A 556 23.10 23.36 11.21
N GLN A 557 21.78 23.38 11.09
CA GLN A 557 20.98 24.59 11.30
C GLN A 557 21.13 25.09 12.75
N LYS A 558 21.00 24.19 13.73
CA LYS A 558 21.10 24.53 15.15
C LYS A 558 22.48 24.98 15.55
N ARG A 559 23.53 24.39 14.99
CA ARG A 559 24.92 24.84 15.17
C ARG A 559 25.14 26.27 14.68
N LYS A 560 24.60 26.62 13.52
CA LYS A 560 24.67 27.99 12.96
C LYS A 560 23.95 29.00 13.85
N GLU A 561 22.80 28.60 14.43
CA GLU A 561 22.01 29.44 15.35
C GLU A 561 22.74 29.66 16.68
N LEU A 562 23.22 28.61 17.32
CA LEU A 562 23.83 28.67 18.65
C LEU A 562 25.26 29.18 18.66
N LYS A 563 25.99 29.11 17.56
CA LYS A 563 27.38 29.54 17.30
C LYS A 563 28.42 28.81 18.17
N SER A 564 28.37 28.97 19.50
CA SER A 564 29.32 28.36 20.44
C SER A 564 28.74 28.27 21.85
N GLY A 565 29.43 27.58 22.75
CA GLY A 565 29.10 27.47 24.17
C GLY A 565 27.97 26.46 24.45
N TYR A 566 27.89 25.39 23.68
CA TYR A 566 26.97 24.27 23.87
C TYR A 566 27.73 22.95 23.98
N THR A 567 27.10 21.96 24.58
CA THR A 567 27.58 20.57 24.61
C THR A 567 26.72 19.76 23.63
N LEU A 568 27.37 19.03 22.72
CA LEU A 568 26.71 18.12 21.77
C LEU A 568 26.89 16.68 22.25
N THR A 569 25.82 15.91 22.28
CA THR A 569 25.83 14.46 22.50
C THR A 569 25.17 13.79 21.30
N ARG A 570 25.83 12.81 20.70
CA ARG A 570 25.24 11.92 19.68
C ARG A 570 24.77 10.66 20.39
N TYR A 571 23.51 10.29 20.23
CA TYR A 571 22.98 9.02 20.73
C TYR A 571 23.30 7.91 19.73
N LYS A 572 23.98 6.86 20.21
CA LYS A 572 24.25 5.64 19.43
C LYS A 572 23.16 4.59 19.62
N GLY A 573 22.43 4.66 20.73
CA GLY A 573 21.35 3.76 21.02
C GLY A 573 20.40 4.29 22.10
N LEU A 574 19.21 3.71 22.16
CA LEU A 574 18.14 4.04 23.13
C LEU A 574 18.57 3.81 24.58
N GLY A 575 19.52 2.88 24.80
CA GLY A 575 20.08 2.57 26.13
C GLY A 575 20.88 3.71 26.74
N GLU A 576 21.32 4.71 25.94
CA GLU A 576 22.03 5.91 26.41
C GLU A 576 21.06 6.99 26.92
N MET A 577 19.77 6.86 26.63
CA MET A 577 18.73 7.78 27.07
C MET A 577 18.17 7.36 28.44
N ASN A 578 18.03 8.34 29.33
CA ASN A 578 17.31 8.09 30.57
C ASN A 578 15.79 8.07 30.35
N ALA A 579 15.05 7.62 31.35
CA ALA A 579 13.60 7.43 31.25
C ALA A 579 12.81 8.69 30.88
N ASN A 580 13.22 9.87 31.39
CA ASN A 580 12.55 11.14 31.08
C ASN A 580 12.85 11.58 29.65
N GLN A 581 14.10 11.46 29.20
CA GLN A 581 14.51 11.79 27.82
C GLN A 581 13.74 10.92 26.83
N LEU A 582 13.64 9.62 27.08
CA LEU A 582 12.93 8.68 26.23
C LEU A 582 11.42 8.98 26.20
N TRP A 583 10.85 9.36 27.34
CA TRP A 583 9.48 9.83 27.43
C TRP A 583 9.27 11.08 26.57
N ASP A 584 10.02 12.14 26.84
CA ASP A 584 9.80 13.46 26.25
C ASP A 584 10.00 13.47 24.72
N THR A 585 10.88 12.60 24.18
CA THR A 585 11.24 12.61 22.75
C THR A 585 10.55 11.52 21.94
N THR A 586 10.26 10.35 22.53
CA THR A 586 9.95 9.14 21.75
C THR A 586 8.64 8.46 22.19
N MET A 587 8.21 8.63 23.44
CA MET A 587 7.06 7.89 23.97
C MET A 587 5.83 8.75 24.29
N ASN A 588 6.02 10.02 24.60
CA ASN A 588 4.92 10.94 24.91
C ASN A 588 4.06 11.22 23.67
N PRO A 589 2.75 10.89 23.67
CA PRO A 589 1.87 11.11 22.53
C PRO A 589 1.82 12.54 21.99
N GLU A 590 2.14 13.55 22.81
CA GLU A 590 2.11 14.96 22.42
C GLU A 590 3.38 15.43 21.70
N THR A 591 4.52 14.78 21.95
CA THR A 591 5.84 15.26 21.46
C THR A 591 6.56 14.26 20.55
N ARG A 592 6.22 12.96 20.65
CA ARG A 592 6.87 11.90 19.87
C ARG A 592 6.58 11.99 18.37
N THR A 593 7.52 11.55 17.57
CA THR A 593 7.34 11.32 16.14
C THR A 593 7.24 9.82 15.86
N LEU A 594 6.14 9.40 15.22
CA LEU A 594 5.92 8.02 14.77
C LEU A 594 5.75 8.00 13.25
N LEU A 595 6.49 7.12 12.59
CA LEU A 595 6.30 6.80 11.19
C LEU A 595 5.28 5.67 11.08
N CYS A 596 4.11 5.92 10.48
CA CYS A 596 3.13 4.87 10.20
C CYS A 596 3.64 4.03 9.03
N VAL A 597 3.72 2.71 9.24
CA VAL A 597 4.08 1.77 8.17
C VAL A 597 2.87 1.60 7.25
N SER A 598 3.03 1.99 5.99
CA SER A 598 1.99 1.88 4.97
C SER A 598 2.53 1.15 3.73
N ILE A 599 1.65 0.58 2.95
CA ILE A 599 1.96 -0.08 1.69
C ILE A 599 1.20 0.65 0.60
N ASP A 600 1.95 1.29 -0.28
CA ASP A 600 1.37 1.99 -1.43
C ASP A 600 1.22 1.03 -2.63
N ASN A 601 2.17 0.10 -2.79
CA ASN A 601 2.17 -0.94 -3.82
C ASN A 601 2.56 -2.29 -3.22
N ALA A 602 1.60 -3.21 -3.12
CA ALA A 602 1.82 -4.51 -2.48
C ALA A 602 2.69 -5.45 -3.33
N ALA A 603 2.67 -5.32 -4.67
CA ALA A 603 3.53 -6.11 -5.55
C ALA A 603 4.99 -5.72 -5.37
N LEU A 604 5.26 -4.41 -5.32
CA LEU A 604 6.60 -3.92 -5.05
C LEU A 604 7.06 -4.27 -3.64
N ALA A 605 6.20 -4.12 -2.62
CA ALA A 605 6.53 -4.51 -1.25
C ALA A 605 6.89 -6.01 -1.18
N GLU A 606 6.12 -6.87 -1.88
CA GLU A 606 6.39 -8.29 -2.01
C GLU A 606 7.75 -8.56 -2.64
N ARG A 607 8.03 -7.91 -3.76
CA ARG A 607 9.33 -8.02 -4.45
C ARG A 607 10.47 -7.54 -3.56
N ARG A 608 10.35 -6.35 -2.95
CA ARG A 608 11.40 -5.78 -2.09
C ARG A 608 11.69 -6.65 -0.87
N VAL A 609 10.66 -7.18 -0.23
CA VAL A 609 10.86 -8.11 0.90
C VAL A 609 11.59 -9.37 0.43
N SER A 610 11.20 -9.97 -0.70
CA SER A 610 11.88 -11.14 -1.25
C SER A 610 13.33 -10.82 -1.68
N GLU A 611 13.57 -9.67 -2.28
CA GLU A 611 14.89 -9.21 -2.72
C GLU A 611 15.86 -8.99 -1.54
N PHE A 612 15.41 -8.26 -0.52
CA PHE A 612 16.26 -7.93 0.62
C PHE A 612 16.38 -9.03 1.67
N MET A 613 15.31 -9.79 1.90
CA MET A 613 15.23 -10.77 2.98
C MET A 613 15.30 -12.22 2.50
N GLY A 614 15.19 -12.46 1.19
CA GLY A 614 15.27 -13.78 0.56
C GLY A 614 16.68 -14.37 0.55
N ASP A 615 16.84 -15.54 -0.12
CA ASP A 615 18.12 -16.29 -0.14
C ASP A 615 19.14 -15.75 -1.16
N ARG A 616 18.68 -14.97 -2.14
CA ARG A 616 19.52 -14.48 -3.24
C ARG A 616 20.28 -13.20 -2.88
N ALA A 617 21.55 -13.39 -2.51
CA ALA A 617 22.45 -12.27 -2.17
C ALA A 617 22.85 -11.43 -3.39
N ASP A 618 22.83 -12.02 -4.59
CA ASP A 618 23.12 -11.36 -5.86
C ASP A 618 22.12 -10.23 -6.15
N LEU A 619 20.84 -10.42 -5.84
CA LEU A 619 19.80 -9.40 -6.03
C LEU A 619 20.03 -8.17 -5.14
N ARG A 620 20.35 -8.41 -3.86
CA ARG A 620 20.70 -7.32 -2.93
C ARG A 620 21.92 -6.53 -3.40
N ARG A 621 22.95 -7.24 -3.91
CA ARG A 621 24.14 -6.60 -4.45
C ARG A 621 23.82 -5.74 -5.67
N ALA A 622 23.09 -6.28 -6.64
CA ALA A 622 22.66 -5.54 -7.82
C ALA A 622 21.86 -4.29 -7.44
N TRP A 623 20.92 -4.43 -6.51
CA TRP A 623 20.15 -3.27 -6.04
C TRP A 623 21.01 -2.20 -5.38
N ILE A 624 22.01 -2.61 -4.55
CA ILE A 624 22.93 -1.67 -3.91
C ILE A 624 23.78 -0.96 -4.97
N GLU A 625 24.30 -1.69 -5.95
CA GLU A 625 25.10 -1.14 -7.05
C GLU A 625 24.30 -0.12 -7.88
N ASP A 626 23.00 -0.37 -8.09
CA ASP A 626 22.12 0.49 -8.89
C ASP A 626 21.56 1.71 -8.13
N ASN A 627 21.47 1.66 -6.78
CA ASN A 627 20.73 2.65 -6.00
C ASN A 627 21.55 3.38 -4.93
N VAL A 628 22.78 2.94 -4.65
CA VAL A 628 23.65 3.55 -3.62
C VAL A 628 24.86 4.18 -4.29
N GLU A 629 24.98 5.49 -4.15
CA GLU A 629 26.22 6.20 -4.51
C GLU A 629 27.22 6.01 -3.37
N PHE A 630 28.29 5.27 -3.66
CA PHE A 630 29.42 5.14 -2.74
C PHE A 630 30.29 6.38 -2.84
N THR A 631 30.24 7.25 -1.84
CA THR A 631 31.20 8.35 -1.70
C THR A 631 32.45 7.82 -1.01
N LEU A 632 33.63 8.21 -1.50
CA LEU A 632 34.92 7.93 -0.83
C LEU A 632 35.18 8.85 0.38
N GLU A 633 34.26 9.77 0.64
CA GLU A 633 34.28 10.62 1.82
C GLU A 633 33.74 9.80 2.99
N ASP A 634 34.66 9.30 3.78
CA ASP A 634 34.40 8.72 5.08
C ASP A 634 33.96 9.87 5.99
N ASP A 635 32.68 9.95 6.34
CA ASP A 635 32.17 10.92 7.34
C ASP A 635 32.67 10.61 8.76
N TYR A 636 33.64 9.70 8.88
CA TYR A 636 34.40 9.44 10.09
C TYR A 636 35.54 10.45 10.22
N VAL A 637 35.38 11.28 11.26
CA VAL A 637 36.42 12.08 11.89
C VAL A 637 36.59 13.51 11.35
N GLN A 638 35.87 14.40 11.95
CA GLN A 638 36.56 15.52 12.60
C GLN A 638 36.23 15.49 14.09
N GLU A 639 36.97 14.74 14.86
CA GLU A 639 37.31 15.11 16.23
C GLU A 639 38.03 16.46 16.12
N VAL A 640 37.36 17.52 16.46
CA VAL A 640 37.96 18.83 16.63
C VAL A 640 38.30 18.94 18.11
N ASP A 641 39.61 18.99 18.41
CA ASP A 641 40.22 19.34 19.68
C ASP A 641 39.62 20.59 20.38
#